data_62c0924537e7135450fcc06d1d6879be
#
_entry.id   62c0924537e7135450fcc06d1d6879be
#
_cell.length_a   1.000
_cell.length_b   1.000
_cell.length_c   1.000
_cell.angle_alpha   90.00
_cell.angle_beta   90.00
_cell.angle_gamma   90.00
#
_symmetry.space_group_name_H-M   'P 1'
#
loop_
_entity.id
_entity.type
_entity.pdbx_description
1 polymer ?
#
loop_
_entity_poly.entity_id
_entity_poly.type
_entity_poly.pdbx_seq_one_letter_code
_entity_poly.pdbx_strand_id
1 'polypeptide(L)'
;MDLLIKTLAEELGQKQTYVENVVTLLDEGNTIPFIARYRKEMHGSMDDTTLRNLETRLNYLRNLQTRKVEVLKSIENQGKLTEELSAAIEKAVTLAEVEDIYRPYKQKRRTRATIAKEKGLEPLALEIFRQDGSDPAELAKGYIDPQKGVETLEDALAGASDIIAEMISDDADIRKALRLKMETKAVITVQAVDPEKDSVYRNYYAFSSPVSRLQNHQILAINRGEKEEFLKVTVTLPGNEGQSLVCRRALKPTMWVSQFVKAAAEDAYCRLIAPSAERELRSTLTERAGESAIANFALNLKPLLMQPPVKGFVTMGLDPGYRNGCKVAVVDPTGAVLDTNVVYPTFSERKQQEAIEILSRMIRKYGVKHIAIGNGTASRETEAMAVRMLKNLPGVSYMIVNEAGASVYSASKLAAEEFPEFDVNLRSAVSIARRMQDPLAELVKIDPKAIGVGQYQHDCPQKRLDEALGGVVEDCVNAVGVDVNTASASLLQQVSGLTAATAKNVVAYRQENGAFTARNQLKKVPKLGPKAFQQCAGFLRVPESKEILDNTGVHPESYSAAEALLALCGYTKKDVASGNLTELQQRVSTCGLSKAAEHCGVGVPTLEDVVKELMKPGRDPRDELPAPILRTDVLEIKDLKPGMVLSGTVRNVIDFGVFVDIGVHQDGLVHISQVSTRKVRHPSEVVKVGDVVKVAVIEVDEKRKRISLTMKNIPKD
;
A
#
# COMPACT_ATOMS: atom_id res chain seq x y z
N MET A 1 -27.31 11.36 4.80
CA MET A 1 -26.49 11.15 3.59
C MET A 1 -25.83 12.45 3.15
N ASP A 2 -26.53 13.56 3.06
CA ASP A 2 -25.98 14.86 2.61
C ASP A 2 -24.75 15.36 3.38
N LEU A 3 -24.75 15.25 4.72
CA LEU A 3 -23.60 15.70 5.53
C LEU A 3 -22.34 14.86 5.27
N LEU A 4 -22.48 13.56 5.10
CA LEU A 4 -21.37 12.64 4.80
C LEU A 4 -20.75 12.95 3.43
N ILE A 5 -21.59 13.14 2.41
CA ILE A 5 -21.14 13.49 1.05
C ILE A 5 -20.46 14.85 1.03
N LYS A 6 -21.03 15.83 1.75
CA LYS A 6 -20.43 17.16 1.89
C LYS A 6 -19.04 17.09 2.54
N THR A 7 -18.91 16.34 3.64
CA THR A 7 -17.63 16.16 4.33
C THR A 7 -16.59 15.51 3.42
N LEU A 8 -16.96 14.45 2.69
CA LEU A 8 -16.06 13.80 1.72
C LEU A 8 -15.64 14.76 0.60
N ALA A 9 -16.57 15.56 0.08
CA ALA A 9 -16.28 16.52 -0.99
C ALA A 9 -15.29 17.59 -0.54
N GLU A 10 -15.49 18.15 0.66
CA GLU A 10 -14.59 19.12 1.25
C GLU A 10 -13.19 18.55 1.52
N GLU A 11 -13.10 17.36 2.14
CA GLU A 11 -11.83 16.72 2.47
C GLU A 11 -11.02 16.35 1.22
N LEU A 12 -11.68 15.90 0.15
CA LEU A 12 -11.02 15.48 -1.10
C LEU A 12 -10.87 16.61 -2.12
N GLY A 13 -11.41 17.79 -1.84
CA GLY A 13 -11.39 18.92 -2.77
C GLY A 13 -12.17 18.64 -4.07
N GLN A 14 -13.23 17.83 -4.01
CA GLN A 14 -14.03 17.40 -5.15
C GLN A 14 -15.43 18.03 -5.13
N LYS A 15 -16.07 18.08 -6.30
CA LYS A 15 -17.47 18.56 -6.37
C LYS A 15 -18.39 17.56 -5.68
N GLN A 16 -19.33 18.05 -4.88
CA GLN A 16 -20.29 17.22 -4.13
C GLN A 16 -21.07 16.25 -5.04
N THR A 17 -21.51 16.72 -6.22
CA THR A 17 -22.23 15.89 -7.20
C THR A 17 -21.40 14.71 -7.72
N TYR A 18 -20.08 14.90 -7.91
CA TYR A 18 -19.19 13.83 -8.33
C TYR A 18 -18.97 12.79 -7.22
N VAL A 19 -18.81 13.27 -5.98
CA VAL A 19 -18.69 12.37 -4.82
C VAL A 19 -19.97 11.56 -4.62
N GLU A 20 -21.14 12.17 -4.73
CA GLU A 20 -22.45 11.50 -4.65
C GLU A 20 -22.61 10.41 -5.71
N ASN A 21 -22.25 10.69 -6.96
CA ASN A 21 -22.26 9.72 -8.04
C ASN A 21 -21.32 8.53 -7.75
N VAL A 22 -20.12 8.80 -7.27
CA VAL A 22 -19.16 7.72 -6.92
C VAL A 22 -19.69 6.86 -5.78
N VAL A 23 -20.25 7.46 -4.73
CA VAL A 23 -20.86 6.74 -3.61
C VAL A 23 -22.00 5.85 -4.12
N THR A 24 -22.86 6.36 -4.99
CA THR A 24 -23.95 5.59 -5.61
C THR A 24 -23.42 4.42 -6.41
N LEU A 25 -22.40 4.64 -7.25
CA LEU A 25 -21.76 3.58 -8.04
C LEU A 25 -21.14 2.49 -7.17
N LEU A 26 -20.49 2.87 -6.06
CA LEU A 26 -19.91 1.92 -5.09
C LEU A 26 -21.04 1.12 -4.39
N ASP A 27 -22.11 1.75 -3.99
CA ASP A 27 -23.25 1.10 -3.35
C ASP A 27 -23.99 0.14 -4.29
N GLU A 28 -23.98 0.44 -5.58
CA GLU A 28 -24.40 -0.51 -6.62
C GLU A 28 -23.42 -1.67 -6.79
N GLY A 29 -22.25 -1.66 -6.13
CA GLY A 29 -21.21 -2.70 -6.17
C GLY A 29 -20.38 -2.66 -7.46
N ASN A 30 -20.16 -1.49 -8.03
CA ASN A 30 -19.18 -1.30 -9.08
C ASN A 30 -17.77 -1.24 -8.47
N THR A 31 -16.78 -1.78 -9.18
CA THR A 31 -15.38 -1.77 -8.76
C THR A 31 -14.70 -0.45 -9.10
N ILE A 32 -13.65 -0.11 -8.37
CA ILE A 32 -12.88 1.13 -8.61
C ILE A 32 -12.33 1.19 -10.04
N PRO A 33 -11.67 0.15 -10.60
CA PRO A 33 -11.17 0.22 -11.98
C PRO A 33 -12.27 0.46 -13.02
N PHE A 34 -13.45 -0.15 -12.83
CA PHE A 34 -14.58 0.07 -13.72
C PHE A 34 -15.10 1.53 -13.65
N ILE A 35 -15.24 2.08 -12.44
CA ILE A 35 -15.66 3.47 -12.24
C ILE A 35 -14.62 4.41 -12.89
N ALA A 36 -13.33 4.24 -12.57
CA ALA A 36 -12.25 5.08 -13.07
C ALA A 36 -12.15 5.10 -14.59
N ARG A 37 -12.37 3.95 -15.24
CA ARG A 37 -12.21 3.83 -16.69
C ARG A 37 -13.48 4.15 -17.47
N TYR A 38 -14.65 3.69 -17.02
CA TYR A 38 -15.87 3.69 -17.82
C TYR A 38 -16.99 4.60 -17.28
N ARG A 39 -16.75 5.37 -16.22
CA ARG A 39 -17.74 6.28 -15.65
C ARG A 39 -17.19 7.70 -15.40
N LYS A 40 -16.20 8.11 -16.21
CA LYS A 40 -15.43 9.36 -16.04
C LYS A 40 -16.29 10.62 -15.94
N GLU A 41 -17.36 10.70 -16.70
CA GLU A 41 -18.31 11.82 -16.67
C GLU A 41 -19.00 11.96 -15.31
N MET A 42 -19.26 10.83 -14.66
CA MET A 42 -19.97 10.80 -13.38
C MET A 42 -19.10 11.26 -12.21
N HIS A 43 -17.77 11.08 -12.30
CA HIS A 43 -16.85 11.42 -11.22
C HIS A 43 -15.84 12.52 -11.58
N GLY A 44 -16.01 13.22 -12.71
CA GLY A 44 -15.15 14.33 -13.07
C GLY A 44 -13.69 13.95 -13.32
N SER A 45 -13.45 12.74 -13.85
CA SER A 45 -12.12 12.20 -14.17
C SER A 45 -11.17 12.08 -12.97
N MET A 46 -11.70 11.75 -11.77
CA MET A 46 -10.85 11.36 -10.63
C MET A 46 -9.99 10.16 -11.01
N ASP A 47 -8.74 10.16 -10.56
CA ASP A 47 -7.83 9.04 -10.74
C ASP A 47 -8.12 7.87 -9.77
N ASP A 48 -7.54 6.70 -10.03
CA ASP A 48 -7.72 5.49 -9.21
C ASP A 48 -7.36 5.74 -7.73
N THR A 49 -6.29 6.52 -7.49
CA THR A 49 -5.84 6.85 -6.14
C THR A 49 -6.88 7.69 -5.38
N THR A 50 -7.44 8.69 -6.03
CA THR A 50 -8.50 9.54 -5.45
C THR A 50 -9.75 8.73 -5.16
N LEU A 51 -10.18 7.85 -6.08
CA LEU A 51 -11.34 6.98 -5.90
C LEU A 51 -11.14 5.99 -4.75
N ARG A 52 -9.96 5.38 -4.60
CA ARG A 52 -9.63 4.50 -3.47
C ARG A 52 -9.57 5.25 -2.14
N ASN A 53 -9.05 6.47 -2.14
CA ASN A 53 -9.08 7.33 -0.95
C ASN A 53 -10.52 7.68 -0.55
N LEU A 54 -11.38 7.98 -1.53
CA LEU A 54 -12.79 8.24 -1.32
C LEU A 54 -13.47 7.00 -0.68
N GLU A 55 -13.29 5.82 -1.24
CA GLU A 55 -13.84 4.56 -0.71
C GLU A 55 -13.37 4.29 0.73
N THR A 56 -12.07 4.45 0.99
CA THR A 56 -11.49 4.26 2.33
C THR A 56 -12.11 5.24 3.33
N ARG A 57 -12.22 6.52 2.95
CA ARG A 57 -12.78 7.56 3.81
C ARG A 57 -14.29 7.41 4.00
N LEU A 58 -15.01 7.01 2.96
CA LEU A 58 -16.44 6.68 3.02
C LEU A 58 -16.71 5.58 4.05
N ASN A 59 -15.92 4.50 4.01
CA ASN A 59 -16.03 3.40 4.95
C ASN A 59 -15.75 3.84 6.39
N TYR A 60 -14.74 4.71 6.60
CA TYR A 60 -14.46 5.30 7.92
C TYR A 60 -15.65 6.12 8.43
N LEU A 61 -16.21 7.00 7.61
CA LEU A 61 -17.35 7.86 8.01
C LEU A 61 -18.62 7.05 8.28
N ARG A 62 -18.86 5.99 7.52
CA ARG A 62 -19.97 5.03 7.77
C ARG A 62 -19.78 4.31 9.10
N ASN A 63 -18.57 3.84 9.39
CA ASN A 63 -18.23 3.22 10.68
C ASN A 63 -18.41 4.21 11.84
N LEU A 64 -17.98 5.47 11.67
CA LEU A 64 -18.21 6.53 12.65
C LEU A 64 -19.71 6.75 12.90
N GLN A 65 -20.51 6.83 11.85
CA GLN A 65 -21.96 7.01 11.99
C GLN A 65 -22.62 5.80 12.68
N THR A 66 -22.24 4.59 12.30
CA THR A 66 -22.71 3.37 12.97
C THR A 66 -22.36 3.38 14.45
N ARG A 67 -21.13 3.78 14.78
CA ARG A 67 -20.66 3.87 16.17
C ARG A 67 -21.44 4.91 16.97
N LYS A 68 -21.75 6.07 16.39
CA LYS A 68 -22.60 7.08 17.04
C LYS A 68 -23.97 6.52 17.42
N VAL A 69 -24.62 5.81 16.48
CA VAL A 69 -25.91 5.19 16.72
C VAL A 69 -25.85 4.13 17.82
N GLU A 70 -24.83 3.27 17.82
CA GLU A 70 -24.61 2.28 18.89
C GLU A 70 -24.44 2.92 20.26
N VAL A 71 -23.64 4.00 20.34
CA VAL A 71 -23.38 4.72 21.58
C VAL A 71 -24.63 5.41 22.09
N LEU A 72 -25.37 6.11 21.24
CA LEU A 72 -26.65 6.73 21.59
C LEU A 72 -27.63 5.71 22.18
N LYS A 73 -27.83 4.58 21.50
CA LYS A 73 -28.69 3.49 21.96
C LYS A 73 -28.22 2.89 23.28
N SER A 74 -26.92 2.76 23.49
CA SER A 74 -26.34 2.23 24.73
C SER A 74 -26.59 3.16 25.93
N ILE A 75 -26.48 4.48 25.71
CA ILE A 75 -26.75 5.49 26.76
C ILE A 75 -28.24 5.62 27.04
N GLU A 76 -29.08 5.56 26.00
CA GLU A 76 -30.54 5.55 26.12
C GLU A 76 -31.03 4.38 26.93
N ASN A 77 -30.54 3.16 26.68
CA ASN A 77 -30.85 1.95 27.45
C ASN A 77 -30.47 2.06 28.94
N GLN A 78 -29.55 2.95 29.29
CA GLN A 78 -29.18 3.27 30.66
C GLN A 78 -30.05 4.38 31.28
N GLY A 79 -30.99 4.96 30.51
CA GLY A 79 -31.83 6.07 30.94
C GLY A 79 -31.07 7.38 31.20
N LYS A 80 -29.89 7.54 30.61
CA LYS A 80 -28.98 8.68 30.87
C LYS A 80 -28.81 9.61 29.64
N LEU A 81 -29.55 9.37 28.56
CA LEU A 81 -29.45 10.19 27.35
C LEU A 81 -30.15 11.54 27.56
N THR A 82 -29.42 12.63 27.36
CA THR A 82 -29.92 14.01 27.34
C THR A 82 -29.83 14.59 25.94
N GLU A 83 -30.60 15.65 25.64
CA GLU A 83 -30.53 16.35 24.34
C GLU A 83 -29.13 16.92 24.09
N GLU A 84 -28.47 17.47 25.12
CA GLU A 84 -27.10 18.01 25.03
C GLU A 84 -26.09 16.93 24.70
N LEU A 85 -26.23 15.75 25.31
CA LEU A 85 -25.34 14.60 25.07
C LEU A 85 -25.53 14.05 23.67
N SER A 86 -26.78 13.93 23.20
CA SER A 86 -27.09 13.54 21.83
C SER A 86 -26.45 14.50 20.82
N ALA A 87 -26.63 15.81 21.02
CA ALA A 87 -26.03 16.84 20.16
C ALA A 87 -24.50 16.80 20.18
N ALA A 88 -23.89 16.51 21.32
CA ALA A 88 -22.43 16.37 21.43
C ALA A 88 -21.90 15.17 20.63
N ILE A 89 -22.57 14.00 20.74
CA ILE A 89 -22.23 12.79 19.97
C ILE A 89 -22.43 13.02 18.47
N GLU A 90 -23.49 13.67 18.07
CA GLU A 90 -23.77 13.99 16.67
C GLU A 90 -22.72 14.92 16.06
N LYS A 91 -22.21 15.89 16.82
CA LYS A 91 -21.17 16.84 16.41
C LYS A 91 -19.77 16.24 16.38
N ALA A 92 -19.53 15.13 17.03
CA ALA A 92 -18.21 14.48 17.06
C ALA A 92 -17.77 14.12 15.63
N VAL A 93 -16.54 14.46 15.26
CA VAL A 93 -15.98 14.25 13.92
C VAL A 93 -15.02 13.08 13.83
N THR A 94 -14.64 12.50 15.00
CA THR A 94 -13.75 11.35 15.07
C THR A 94 -14.30 10.28 16.02
N LEU A 95 -13.86 9.03 15.79
CA LEU A 95 -14.17 7.92 16.72
C LEU A 95 -13.65 8.19 18.13
N ALA A 96 -12.48 8.83 18.26
CA ALA A 96 -11.90 9.18 19.54
C ALA A 96 -12.80 10.13 20.34
N GLU A 97 -13.37 11.14 19.69
CA GLU A 97 -14.32 12.06 20.33
C GLU A 97 -15.60 11.34 20.79
N VAL A 98 -16.12 10.42 19.98
CA VAL A 98 -17.30 9.61 20.35
C VAL A 98 -16.96 8.72 21.55
N GLU A 99 -15.82 8.06 21.56
CA GLU A 99 -15.40 7.20 22.68
C GLU A 99 -15.13 7.98 23.95
N ASP A 100 -14.59 9.21 23.87
CA ASP A 100 -14.41 10.09 25.05
C ASP A 100 -15.75 10.49 25.68
N ILE A 101 -16.73 10.87 24.85
CA ILE A 101 -18.09 11.21 25.31
C ILE A 101 -18.78 9.97 25.92
N TYR A 102 -18.58 8.79 25.33
CA TYR A 102 -19.17 7.54 25.80
C TYR A 102 -18.51 6.98 27.07
N ARG A 103 -17.27 7.37 27.36
CA ARG A 103 -16.44 6.80 28.42
C ARG A 103 -17.10 6.74 29.81
N PRO A 104 -17.81 7.77 30.30
CA PRO A 104 -18.52 7.72 31.59
C PRO A 104 -19.64 6.67 31.64
N TYR A 105 -20.19 6.31 30.48
CA TYR A 105 -21.34 5.40 30.35
C TYR A 105 -20.93 3.96 29.98
N LYS A 106 -19.65 3.75 29.66
CA LYS A 106 -19.12 2.44 29.29
C LYS A 106 -19.04 1.54 30.52
N GLN A 107 -19.51 0.30 30.39
CA GLN A 107 -19.31 -0.69 31.45
C GLN A 107 -17.82 -0.91 31.69
N LYS A 108 -17.38 -0.59 32.90
CA LYS A 108 -15.99 -0.74 33.31
C LYS A 108 -15.79 -2.05 34.07
N ARG A 109 -14.58 -2.58 34.04
CA ARG A 109 -14.18 -3.61 35.01
C ARG A 109 -14.21 -3.01 36.41
N ARG A 110 -14.31 -3.84 37.46
CA ARG A 110 -14.33 -3.40 38.86
C ARG A 110 -13.10 -2.56 39.18
N THR A 111 -13.30 -1.24 39.31
CA THR A 111 -12.27 -0.24 39.60
C THR A 111 -12.32 0.13 41.11
N ARG A 112 -11.30 0.86 41.60
CA ARG A 112 -11.36 1.43 42.97
C ARG A 112 -12.57 2.32 43.16
N ALA A 113 -12.88 3.16 42.18
CA ALA A 113 -14.05 4.02 42.18
C ALA A 113 -15.37 3.22 42.20
N THR A 114 -15.45 2.13 41.41
CA THR A 114 -16.64 1.25 41.46
C THR A 114 -16.84 0.64 42.84
N ILE A 115 -15.76 0.16 43.46
CA ILE A 115 -15.82 -0.38 44.83
C ILE A 115 -16.27 0.70 45.83
N ALA A 116 -15.75 1.93 45.70
CA ALA A 116 -16.15 3.03 46.54
C ALA A 116 -17.63 3.43 46.32
N LYS A 117 -18.15 3.35 45.12
CA LYS A 117 -19.58 3.56 44.81
C LYS A 117 -20.46 2.47 45.42
N GLU A 118 -20.04 1.19 45.33
CA GLU A 118 -20.72 0.06 45.97
C GLU A 118 -20.82 0.26 47.49
N LYS A 119 -19.82 0.91 48.14
CA LYS A 119 -19.82 1.30 49.54
C LYS A 119 -20.70 2.51 49.85
N GLY A 120 -21.33 3.15 48.86
CA GLY A 120 -22.23 4.29 49.02
C GLY A 120 -21.54 5.65 49.14
N LEU A 121 -20.28 5.78 48.68
CA LEU A 121 -19.47 7.01 48.82
C LEU A 121 -19.65 8.00 47.63
N GLU A 122 -20.50 7.68 46.64
CA GLU A 122 -20.72 8.55 45.47
C GLU A 122 -21.33 9.92 45.86
N PRO A 123 -22.34 10.01 46.75
CA PRO A 123 -22.86 11.32 47.20
C PRO A 123 -21.80 12.19 47.87
N LEU A 124 -20.95 11.60 48.73
CA LEU A 124 -19.83 12.30 49.35
C LEU A 124 -18.85 12.88 48.30
N ALA A 125 -18.47 12.06 47.31
CA ALA A 125 -17.59 12.48 46.21
C ALA A 125 -18.18 13.64 45.42
N LEU A 126 -19.48 13.59 45.11
CA LEU A 126 -20.19 14.66 44.38
C LEU A 126 -20.27 15.96 45.17
N GLU A 127 -20.49 15.86 46.51
CA GLU A 127 -20.54 17.00 47.40
C GLU A 127 -19.18 17.69 47.50
N ILE A 128 -18.11 16.94 47.72
CA ILE A 128 -16.73 17.46 47.73
C ILE A 128 -16.38 18.08 46.36
N PHE A 129 -16.77 17.44 45.27
CA PHE A 129 -16.47 17.92 43.92
C PHE A 129 -17.19 19.22 43.53
N ARG A 130 -18.25 19.61 44.27
CA ARG A 130 -18.90 20.94 44.12
C ARG A 130 -17.96 22.09 44.47
N GLN A 131 -16.96 21.86 45.32
CA GLN A 131 -15.96 22.86 45.75
C GLN A 131 -16.61 24.15 46.27
N ASP A 132 -17.61 24.02 47.11
CA ASP A 132 -18.35 25.12 47.71
C ASP A 132 -17.70 25.70 48.98
N GLY A 133 -16.57 25.13 49.40
CA GLY A 133 -15.80 25.56 50.56
C GLY A 133 -16.05 24.71 51.82
N SER A 134 -16.90 23.68 51.74
CA SER A 134 -17.15 22.74 52.83
C SER A 134 -15.90 21.89 53.12
N ASP A 135 -15.62 21.61 54.38
CA ASP A 135 -14.49 20.75 54.76
C ASP A 135 -14.78 19.28 54.38
N PRO A 136 -13.98 18.66 53.52
CA PRO A 136 -14.15 17.25 53.16
C PRO A 136 -14.16 16.30 54.37
N ALA A 137 -13.40 16.60 55.42
CA ALA A 137 -13.34 15.78 56.62
C ALA A 137 -14.65 15.83 57.42
N GLU A 138 -15.28 17.00 57.48
CA GLU A 138 -16.59 17.13 58.14
C GLU A 138 -17.69 16.42 57.37
N LEU A 139 -17.70 16.56 56.04
CA LEU A 139 -18.65 15.85 55.15
C LEU A 139 -18.51 14.33 55.30
N ALA A 140 -17.29 13.82 55.34
CA ALA A 140 -17.00 12.39 55.36
C ALA A 140 -17.44 11.70 56.67
N LYS A 141 -17.58 12.42 57.81
CA LYS A 141 -18.05 11.84 59.06
C LYS A 141 -19.43 11.16 58.95
N GLY A 142 -20.29 11.67 58.09
CA GLY A 142 -21.64 11.12 57.86
C GLY A 142 -21.67 9.84 56.99
N TYR A 143 -20.53 9.44 56.45
CA TYR A 143 -20.41 8.28 55.54
C TYR A 143 -19.61 7.11 56.11
N ILE A 144 -19.24 7.18 57.40
CA ILE A 144 -18.59 6.06 58.09
C ILE A 144 -19.65 4.97 58.35
N ASP A 145 -19.48 3.82 57.71
CA ASP A 145 -20.40 2.68 57.80
C ASP A 145 -19.59 1.37 57.75
N PRO A 146 -19.26 0.78 58.92
CA PRO A 146 -18.51 -0.47 58.99
C PRO A 146 -19.21 -1.66 58.28
N GLN A 147 -20.56 -1.63 58.19
CA GLN A 147 -21.31 -2.69 57.50
C GLN A 147 -21.09 -2.66 55.98
N LYS A 148 -20.78 -1.50 55.47
CA LYS A 148 -20.40 -1.32 54.06
C LYS A 148 -18.88 -1.34 53.83
N GLY A 149 -18.10 -1.60 54.88
CA GLY A 149 -16.64 -1.66 54.81
C GLY A 149 -15.99 -0.27 54.74
N VAL A 150 -16.61 0.74 55.34
CA VAL A 150 -16.03 2.09 55.57
C VAL A 150 -15.85 2.24 57.05
N GLU A 151 -14.68 1.85 57.57
CA GLU A 151 -14.46 1.78 59.02
C GLU A 151 -13.94 3.09 59.58
N THR A 152 -13.20 3.86 58.79
CA THR A 152 -12.54 5.09 59.22
C THR A 152 -12.89 6.30 58.35
N LEU A 153 -12.58 7.48 58.84
CA LEU A 153 -12.68 8.74 58.10
C LEU A 153 -11.80 8.70 56.86
N GLU A 154 -10.60 8.13 56.99
CA GLU A 154 -9.62 7.96 55.94
C GLU A 154 -10.17 7.06 54.84
N ASP A 155 -10.89 5.98 55.17
CA ASP A 155 -11.54 5.09 54.17
C ASP A 155 -12.60 5.83 53.35
N ALA A 156 -13.43 6.65 54.03
CA ALA A 156 -14.45 7.46 53.36
C ALA A 156 -13.82 8.49 52.41
N LEU A 157 -12.78 9.19 52.86
CA LEU A 157 -12.06 10.18 52.06
C LEU A 157 -11.30 9.52 50.89
N ALA A 158 -10.63 8.38 51.12
CA ALA A 158 -9.93 7.66 50.06
C ALA A 158 -10.90 7.17 48.95
N GLY A 159 -12.06 6.63 49.36
CA GLY A 159 -13.08 6.22 48.39
C GLY A 159 -13.68 7.40 47.63
N ALA A 160 -13.95 8.53 48.29
CA ALA A 160 -14.40 9.74 47.61
C ALA A 160 -13.33 10.28 46.61
N SER A 161 -12.05 10.27 47.01
CA SER A 161 -10.93 10.66 46.15
C SER A 161 -10.83 9.77 44.91
N ASP A 162 -10.96 8.44 45.02
CA ASP A 162 -10.95 7.51 43.90
C ASP A 162 -12.12 7.77 42.92
N ILE A 163 -13.32 8.09 43.43
CA ILE A 163 -14.46 8.46 42.60
C ILE A 163 -14.21 9.79 41.89
N ILE A 164 -13.73 10.81 42.56
CA ILE A 164 -13.40 12.11 41.96
C ILE A 164 -12.32 11.96 40.91
N ALA A 165 -11.27 11.19 41.18
CA ALA A 165 -10.20 10.91 40.23
C ALA A 165 -10.75 10.21 38.96
N GLU A 166 -11.68 9.27 39.10
CA GLU A 166 -12.32 8.63 37.95
C GLU A 166 -13.20 9.62 37.17
N MET A 167 -13.97 10.47 37.85
CA MET A 167 -14.79 11.51 37.20
C MET A 167 -13.93 12.46 36.33
N ILE A 168 -12.81 12.95 36.92
CA ILE A 168 -11.86 13.81 36.20
C ILE A 168 -11.22 13.08 35.01
N SER A 169 -10.89 11.80 35.18
CA SER A 169 -10.32 10.98 34.11
C SER A 169 -11.30 10.72 32.93
N ASP A 170 -12.59 10.74 33.23
CA ASP A 170 -13.64 10.50 32.23
C ASP A 170 -14.15 11.78 31.58
N ASP A 171 -13.69 12.94 32.00
CA ASP A 171 -14.07 14.23 31.44
C ASP A 171 -13.54 14.38 30.00
N ALA A 172 -14.46 14.48 29.04
CA ALA A 172 -14.14 14.54 27.61
C ALA A 172 -13.35 15.81 27.23
N ASP A 173 -13.64 16.95 27.88
CA ASP A 173 -12.95 18.22 27.61
C ASP A 173 -11.51 18.22 28.14
N ILE A 174 -11.28 17.60 29.30
CA ILE A 174 -9.93 17.38 29.84
C ILE A 174 -9.13 16.50 28.89
N ARG A 175 -9.70 15.38 28.44
CA ARG A 175 -9.06 14.44 27.52
C ARG A 175 -8.73 15.09 26.18
N LYS A 176 -9.69 15.80 25.59
CA LYS A 176 -9.51 16.52 24.32
C LYS A 176 -8.38 17.56 24.42
N ALA A 177 -8.38 18.37 25.48
CA ALA A 177 -7.35 19.37 25.70
C ALA A 177 -5.96 18.76 25.92
N LEU A 178 -5.88 17.63 26.65
CA LEU A 178 -4.63 16.94 26.86
C LEU A 178 -4.11 16.28 25.59
N ARG A 179 -4.97 15.67 24.77
CA ARG A 179 -4.62 15.08 23.47
C ARG A 179 -3.98 16.12 22.57
N LEU A 180 -4.64 17.26 22.36
CA LEU A 180 -4.10 18.37 21.56
C LEU A 180 -2.75 18.87 22.08
N LYS A 181 -2.60 18.93 23.40
CA LYS A 181 -1.34 19.34 24.01
C LYS A 181 -0.24 18.30 23.81
N MET A 182 -0.56 17.02 23.94
CA MET A 182 0.38 15.92 23.72
C MET A 182 0.85 15.85 22.26
N GLU A 183 -0.04 16.00 21.30
CA GLU A 183 0.29 16.02 19.88
C GLU A 183 1.28 17.13 19.51
N THR A 184 1.18 18.27 20.18
CA THR A 184 2.01 19.45 19.87
C THR A 184 3.31 19.53 20.69
N LYS A 185 3.29 19.10 21.96
CA LYS A 185 4.38 19.36 22.92
C LYS A 185 5.00 18.13 23.55
N ALA A 186 4.38 16.94 23.42
CA ALA A 186 4.96 15.74 24.03
C ALA A 186 6.33 15.41 23.43
N VAL A 187 7.18 14.84 24.27
CA VAL A 187 8.51 14.38 23.91
C VAL A 187 8.57 12.87 24.07
N ILE A 188 9.01 12.19 23.02
CA ILE A 188 9.37 10.78 23.08
C ILE A 188 10.81 10.68 23.60
N THR A 189 11.01 9.81 24.56
CA THR A 189 12.33 9.46 25.09
C THR A 189 12.53 7.96 24.94
N VAL A 190 13.64 7.59 24.33
CA VAL A 190 14.02 6.20 24.04
C VAL A 190 15.35 5.92 24.68
N GLN A 191 15.45 4.81 25.39
CA GLN A 191 16.67 4.34 26.06
C GLN A 191 16.92 2.88 25.72
N ALA A 192 18.18 2.47 25.66
CA ALA A 192 18.52 1.07 25.56
C ALA A 192 18.10 0.32 26.85
N VAL A 193 17.59 -0.89 26.70
CA VAL A 193 17.38 -1.82 27.81
C VAL A 193 18.76 -2.28 28.36
N ASP A 194 19.68 -2.59 27.43
CA ASP A 194 21.07 -2.92 27.72
C ASP A 194 21.98 -2.13 26.77
N PRO A 195 22.67 -1.08 27.25
CA PRO A 195 23.52 -0.23 26.43
C PRO A 195 24.74 -0.94 25.82
N GLU A 196 25.21 -2.03 26.43
CA GLU A 196 26.39 -2.78 25.97
C GLU A 196 26.05 -3.75 24.82
N LYS A 197 24.79 -4.09 24.67
CA LYS A 197 24.34 -4.99 23.60
C LYS A 197 24.25 -4.28 22.27
N ASP A 198 25.05 -4.69 21.29
CA ASP A 198 25.02 -4.11 19.95
C ASP A 198 23.75 -4.52 19.18
N SER A 199 23.14 -3.57 18.47
CA SER A 199 21.97 -3.81 17.64
C SER A 199 21.84 -2.77 16.53
N VAL A 200 20.96 -3.06 15.57
CA VAL A 200 20.56 -2.13 14.49
C VAL A 200 19.87 -0.87 15.03
N TYR A 201 19.45 -0.87 16.32
CA TYR A 201 18.76 0.24 16.97
C TYR A 201 19.70 1.18 17.72
N ARG A 202 21.02 1.05 17.59
CA ARG A 202 22.03 1.83 18.34
C ARG A 202 21.83 3.34 18.24
N ASN A 203 21.31 3.83 17.12
CA ASN A 203 20.99 5.25 16.93
C ASN A 203 19.85 5.76 17.84
N TYR A 204 19.09 4.86 18.45
CA TYR A 204 17.97 5.16 19.34
C TYR A 204 18.27 4.88 20.82
N TYR A 205 19.47 4.45 21.20
CA TYR A 205 19.82 4.09 22.59
C TYR A 205 19.75 5.25 23.58
N ALA A 206 19.93 6.47 23.09
CA ALA A 206 19.78 7.71 23.85
C ALA A 206 19.12 8.76 22.98
N PHE A 207 17.87 8.48 22.54
CA PHE A 207 17.16 9.33 21.61
C PHE A 207 16.05 10.09 22.32
N SER A 208 15.95 11.38 22.04
CA SER A 208 14.85 12.22 22.52
C SER A 208 14.45 13.22 21.43
N SER A 209 13.13 13.34 21.21
CA SER A 209 12.60 14.26 20.19
C SER A 209 11.18 14.70 20.52
N PRO A 210 10.80 15.94 20.22
CA PRO A 210 9.38 16.33 20.19
C PRO A 210 8.59 15.44 19.22
N VAL A 211 7.43 14.96 19.65
CA VAL A 211 6.55 14.10 18.83
C VAL A 211 6.19 14.73 17.50
N SER A 212 6.01 16.03 17.47
CA SER A 212 5.69 16.80 16.23
C SER A 212 6.80 16.77 15.17
N ARG A 213 8.03 16.40 15.54
CA ARG A 213 9.18 16.30 14.62
C ARG A 213 9.54 14.87 14.24
N LEU A 214 8.89 13.88 14.83
CA LEU A 214 9.18 12.46 14.54
C LEU A 214 8.81 12.11 13.10
N GLN A 215 9.77 11.51 12.41
CA GLN A 215 9.56 10.92 11.09
C GLN A 215 8.90 9.54 11.21
N ASN A 216 8.09 9.18 10.21
CA ASN A 216 7.33 7.92 10.22
C ASN A 216 8.22 6.68 10.35
N HIS A 217 9.36 6.65 9.63
CA HIS A 217 10.32 5.53 9.73
C HIS A 217 10.97 5.40 11.12
N GLN A 218 11.16 6.53 11.84
CA GLN A 218 11.68 6.51 13.22
C GLN A 218 10.67 5.88 14.17
N ILE A 219 9.36 6.20 13.99
CA ILE A 219 8.30 5.61 14.81
C ILE A 219 8.28 4.08 14.64
N LEU A 220 8.32 3.58 13.39
CA LEU A 220 8.32 2.15 13.12
C LEU A 220 9.58 1.45 13.64
N ALA A 221 10.75 2.08 13.48
CA ALA A 221 12.03 1.56 14.01
C ALA A 221 12.00 1.46 15.54
N ILE A 222 11.54 2.51 16.23
CA ILE A 222 11.44 2.57 17.69
C ILE A 222 10.45 1.51 18.21
N ASN A 223 9.28 1.39 17.57
CA ASN A 223 8.27 0.39 17.95
C ASN A 223 8.79 -1.04 17.78
N ARG A 224 9.54 -1.32 16.70
CA ARG A 224 10.17 -2.63 16.48
C ARG A 224 11.24 -2.91 17.52
N GLY A 225 12.12 -1.93 17.80
CA GLY A 225 13.17 -2.06 18.82
C GLY A 225 12.62 -2.28 20.23
N GLU A 226 11.46 -1.69 20.56
CA GLU A 226 10.75 -1.93 21.82
C GLU A 226 10.14 -3.34 21.85
N LYS A 227 9.49 -3.77 20.75
CA LYS A 227 8.92 -5.12 20.62
C LYS A 227 9.97 -6.23 20.70
N GLU A 228 11.18 -5.96 20.22
CA GLU A 228 12.33 -6.85 20.29
C GLU A 228 13.13 -6.71 21.60
N GLU A 229 12.63 -5.93 22.56
CA GLU A 229 13.21 -5.72 23.89
C GLU A 229 14.62 -5.09 23.89
N PHE A 230 14.99 -4.38 22.83
CA PHE A 230 16.23 -3.57 22.79
C PHE A 230 16.02 -2.17 23.34
N LEU A 231 14.81 -1.63 23.22
CA LEU A 231 14.49 -0.25 23.55
C LEU A 231 13.39 -0.17 24.62
N LYS A 232 13.49 0.84 25.48
CA LYS A 232 12.44 1.28 26.40
C LYS A 232 11.97 2.65 25.95
N VAL A 233 10.67 2.81 25.74
CA VAL A 233 10.06 4.02 25.16
C VAL A 233 9.10 4.64 26.15
N THR A 234 9.18 5.96 26.31
CA THR A 234 8.23 6.75 27.10
C THR A 234 7.85 8.01 26.33
N VAL A 235 6.61 8.44 26.48
CA VAL A 235 6.12 9.68 25.87
C VAL A 235 5.46 10.54 26.95
N THR A 236 6.04 11.68 27.21
CA THR A 236 5.61 12.57 28.30
C THR A 236 5.52 14.02 27.85
N LEU A 237 4.70 14.79 28.55
CA LEU A 237 4.74 16.26 28.42
C LEU A 237 5.91 16.82 29.25
N PRO A 238 6.58 17.89 28.77
CA PRO A 238 7.65 18.53 29.52
C PRO A 238 7.19 19.06 30.88
N GLY A 239 7.99 18.83 31.92
CA GLY A 239 7.71 19.31 33.29
C GLY A 239 6.36 18.84 33.81
N ASN A 240 5.64 19.71 34.49
CA ASN A 240 4.32 19.43 35.09
C ASN A 240 3.16 19.95 34.20
N GLU A 241 3.38 20.18 32.91
CA GLU A 241 2.38 20.81 32.02
C GLU A 241 1.07 20.01 31.90
N GLY A 242 1.15 18.69 31.92
CA GLY A 242 -0.04 17.82 31.86
C GLY A 242 -0.85 17.86 33.15
N GLN A 243 -0.18 17.67 34.27
CA GLN A 243 -0.78 17.75 35.60
C GLN A 243 -1.42 19.14 35.86
N SER A 244 -0.71 20.21 35.53
CA SER A 244 -1.21 21.58 35.63
C SER A 244 -2.44 21.85 34.75
N LEU A 245 -2.53 21.24 33.59
CA LEU A 245 -3.69 21.34 32.70
C LEU A 245 -4.90 20.67 33.35
N VAL A 246 -4.74 19.44 33.84
CA VAL A 246 -5.83 18.66 34.45
C VAL A 246 -6.31 19.39 35.73
N CYS A 247 -5.40 19.79 36.62
CA CYS A 247 -5.76 20.54 37.83
C CYS A 247 -6.50 21.83 37.50
N ARG A 248 -6.03 22.64 36.53
CA ARG A 248 -6.69 23.90 36.17
C ARG A 248 -8.11 23.71 35.64
N ARG A 249 -8.40 22.57 34.99
CA ARG A 249 -9.74 22.28 34.47
C ARG A 249 -10.65 21.65 35.53
N ALA A 250 -10.08 20.84 36.43
CA ALA A 250 -10.83 20.21 37.51
C ALA A 250 -11.16 21.16 38.64
N LEU A 251 -10.33 22.19 38.88
CA LEU A 251 -10.52 23.13 39.97
C LEU A 251 -11.37 24.32 39.53
N LYS A 252 -12.36 24.70 40.38
CA LYS A 252 -13.16 25.91 40.15
C LYS A 252 -12.33 27.16 40.51
N PRO A 253 -12.52 28.26 39.75
CA PRO A 253 -11.85 29.53 40.02
C PRO A 253 -12.48 30.25 41.25
N THR A 254 -12.33 29.67 42.42
CA THR A 254 -12.82 30.22 43.70
C THR A 254 -11.64 30.61 44.57
N MET A 255 -11.86 31.53 45.53
CA MET A 255 -10.82 31.95 46.48
C MET A 255 -10.27 30.79 47.33
N TRP A 256 -11.05 29.74 47.51
CA TRP A 256 -10.68 28.53 48.22
C TRP A 256 -10.51 27.38 47.26
N VAL A 257 -9.26 27.10 46.90
CA VAL A 257 -8.92 25.90 46.13
C VAL A 257 -8.98 24.69 47.03
N SER A 258 -9.88 23.74 46.78
CA SER A 258 -9.92 22.49 47.53
C SER A 258 -8.63 21.70 47.33
N GLN A 259 -7.80 21.61 48.36
CA GLN A 259 -6.56 20.80 48.32
C GLN A 259 -6.88 19.32 48.08
N PHE A 260 -8.02 18.87 48.57
CA PHE A 260 -8.49 17.50 48.38
C PHE A 260 -8.77 17.20 46.88
N VAL A 261 -9.53 18.07 46.22
CA VAL A 261 -9.83 17.90 44.79
C VAL A 261 -8.57 18.04 43.92
N LYS A 262 -7.64 18.90 44.33
CA LYS A 262 -6.34 19.03 43.69
C LYS A 262 -5.54 17.73 43.77
N ALA A 263 -5.44 17.12 44.94
CA ALA A 263 -4.77 15.85 45.16
C ALA A 263 -5.42 14.72 44.33
N ALA A 264 -6.76 14.67 44.28
CA ALA A 264 -7.50 13.74 43.46
C ALA A 264 -7.25 13.96 41.95
N ALA A 265 -7.11 15.23 41.50
CA ALA A 265 -6.79 15.56 40.12
C ALA A 265 -5.34 15.17 39.71
N GLU A 266 -4.40 15.33 40.65
CA GLU A 266 -3.03 14.90 40.51
C GLU A 266 -2.92 13.37 40.39
N ASP A 267 -3.64 12.63 41.26
CA ASP A 267 -3.76 11.17 41.16
C ASP A 267 -4.44 10.73 39.86
N ALA A 268 -5.55 11.39 39.46
CA ALA A 268 -6.22 11.14 38.19
C ALA A 268 -5.26 11.26 37.00
N TYR A 269 -4.44 12.33 36.99
CA TYR A 269 -3.44 12.51 35.93
C TYR A 269 -2.41 11.39 35.93
N CYS A 270 -1.74 11.16 37.06
CA CYS A 270 -0.61 10.23 37.12
C CYS A 270 -1.04 8.76 36.90
N ARG A 271 -2.14 8.34 37.48
CA ARG A 271 -2.58 6.94 37.50
C ARG A 271 -3.50 6.57 36.34
N LEU A 272 -4.37 7.46 35.91
CA LEU A 272 -5.42 7.15 34.94
C LEU A 272 -5.24 7.81 33.58
N ILE A 273 -4.97 9.14 33.59
CA ILE A 273 -5.00 9.92 32.34
C ILE A 273 -3.69 9.81 31.58
N ALA A 274 -2.53 10.07 32.19
CA ALA A 274 -1.24 10.10 31.51
C ALA A 274 -0.90 8.76 30.82
N PRO A 275 -1.04 7.58 31.48
CA PRO A 275 -0.79 6.30 30.82
C PRO A 275 -1.78 6.00 29.70
N SER A 276 -3.02 6.49 29.81
CA SER A 276 -4.03 6.33 28.74
C SER A 276 -3.72 7.22 27.54
N ALA A 277 -3.36 8.48 27.78
CA ALA A 277 -3.03 9.46 26.75
C ALA A 277 -1.73 9.11 26.02
N GLU A 278 -0.74 8.55 26.74
CA GLU A 278 0.49 8.03 26.12
C GLU A 278 0.17 6.89 25.14
N ARG A 279 -0.61 5.89 25.57
CA ARG A 279 -1.01 4.78 24.69
C ARG A 279 -1.81 5.26 23.48
N GLU A 280 -2.72 6.19 23.65
CA GLU A 280 -3.52 6.78 22.59
C GLU A 280 -2.63 7.51 21.57
N LEU A 281 -1.73 8.38 22.03
CA LEU A 281 -0.80 9.10 21.18
C LEU A 281 0.12 8.14 20.43
N ARG A 282 0.67 7.13 21.10
CA ARG A 282 1.51 6.11 20.46
C ARG A 282 0.74 5.31 19.42
N SER A 283 -0.53 4.98 19.66
CA SER A 283 -1.40 4.33 18.65
C SER A 283 -1.58 5.22 17.43
N THR A 284 -1.93 6.50 17.63
CA THR A 284 -2.10 7.47 16.53
C THR A 284 -0.83 7.66 15.72
N LEU A 285 0.34 7.74 16.38
CA LEU A 285 1.63 7.83 15.71
C LEU A 285 1.93 6.58 14.89
N THR A 286 1.65 5.40 15.44
CA THR A 286 1.86 4.11 14.78
C THR A 286 0.94 3.95 13.56
N GLU A 287 -0.34 4.33 13.69
CA GLU A 287 -1.29 4.32 12.58
C GLU A 287 -0.84 5.25 11.45
N ARG A 288 -0.45 6.49 11.78
CA ARG A 288 0.08 7.47 10.81
C ARG A 288 1.32 6.92 10.09
N ALA A 289 2.26 6.36 10.85
CA ALA A 289 3.50 5.81 10.30
C ALA A 289 3.23 4.57 9.44
N GLY A 290 2.30 3.71 9.85
CA GLY A 290 1.86 2.54 9.11
C GLY A 290 1.20 2.89 7.78
N GLU A 291 0.25 3.84 7.76
CA GLU A 291 -0.40 4.29 6.52
C GLU A 291 0.60 4.92 5.55
N SER A 292 1.54 5.74 6.05
CA SER A 292 2.62 6.30 5.22
C SER A 292 3.52 5.22 4.62
N ALA A 293 3.87 4.19 5.40
CA ALA A 293 4.67 3.08 4.91
C ALA A 293 3.92 2.25 3.86
N ILE A 294 2.64 1.96 4.09
CA ILE A 294 1.77 1.25 3.15
C ILE A 294 1.66 2.01 1.83
N ALA A 295 1.48 3.34 1.87
CA ALA A 295 1.46 4.17 0.67
C ALA A 295 2.77 4.08 -0.12
N ASN A 296 3.93 4.12 0.56
CA ASN A 296 5.23 3.93 -0.08
C ASN A 296 5.39 2.52 -0.68
N PHE A 297 4.89 1.48 0.00
CA PHE A 297 4.92 0.11 -0.53
C PHE A 297 4.06 -0.04 -1.79
N ALA A 298 2.88 0.58 -1.81
CA ALA A 298 2.03 0.63 -3.00
C ALA A 298 2.73 1.35 -4.18
N LEU A 299 3.42 2.47 -3.91
CA LEU A 299 4.21 3.20 -4.89
C LEU A 299 5.38 2.35 -5.45
N ASN A 300 6.02 1.53 -4.62
CA ASN A 300 7.12 0.67 -5.05
C ASN A 300 6.63 -0.58 -5.82
N LEU A 301 5.45 -1.10 -5.50
CA LEU A 301 4.88 -2.28 -6.16
C LEU A 301 4.47 -2.00 -7.61
N LYS A 302 3.78 -0.87 -7.85
CA LYS A 302 3.24 -0.54 -9.16
C LYS A 302 4.26 -0.61 -10.31
N PRO A 303 5.44 0.01 -10.21
CA PRO A 303 6.45 -0.06 -11.27
C PRO A 303 7.04 -1.46 -11.46
N LEU A 304 7.12 -2.28 -10.41
CA LEU A 304 7.57 -3.68 -10.54
C LEU A 304 6.58 -4.49 -11.39
N LEU A 305 5.28 -4.29 -11.19
CA LEU A 305 4.22 -4.94 -11.97
C LEU A 305 4.16 -4.40 -13.41
N MET A 306 4.42 -3.11 -13.57
CA MET A 306 4.33 -2.40 -14.86
C MET A 306 5.63 -2.41 -15.67
N GLN A 307 6.63 -3.23 -15.30
CA GLN A 307 7.85 -3.36 -16.08
C GLN A 307 7.53 -3.81 -17.52
N PRO A 308 8.18 -3.22 -18.54
CA PRO A 308 8.01 -3.64 -19.92
C PRO A 308 8.38 -5.10 -20.14
N PRO A 309 7.52 -5.89 -20.78
CA PRO A 309 7.76 -7.30 -21.03
C PRO A 309 8.75 -7.50 -22.20
N VAL A 310 9.53 -8.60 -22.16
CA VAL A 310 10.38 -9.05 -23.28
C VAL A 310 9.69 -10.22 -23.96
N LYS A 311 8.66 -9.94 -24.75
CA LYS A 311 7.77 -10.94 -25.38
C LYS A 311 8.35 -11.51 -26.67
N GLY A 312 7.90 -12.71 -27.04
CA GLY A 312 8.13 -13.30 -28.38
C GLY A 312 9.44 -14.06 -28.55
N PHE A 313 10.20 -14.26 -27.48
CA PHE A 313 11.49 -14.94 -27.54
C PHE A 313 11.57 -16.15 -26.61
N VAL A 314 12.32 -17.17 -27.04
CA VAL A 314 12.71 -18.27 -26.16
C VAL A 314 13.67 -17.73 -25.11
N THR A 315 13.33 -17.96 -23.85
CA THR A 315 14.04 -17.40 -22.69
C THR A 315 14.56 -18.50 -21.78
N MET A 316 15.79 -18.36 -21.29
CA MET A 316 16.37 -19.23 -20.29
C MET A 316 16.34 -18.55 -18.93
N GLY A 317 15.75 -19.18 -17.92
CA GLY A 317 15.77 -18.73 -16.52
C GLY A 317 16.87 -19.44 -15.73
N LEU A 318 17.64 -18.68 -15.00
CA LEU A 318 18.67 -19.17 -14.07
C LEU A 318 18.27 -18.75 -12.65
N ASP A 319 18.07 -19.74 -11.77
CA ASP A 319 17.86 -19.55 -10.35
C ASP A 319 19.15 -19.90 -9.60
N PRO A 320 19.98 -18.89 -9.23
CA PRO A 320 21.31 -19.11 -8.65
C PRO A 320 21.27 -19.76 -7.27
N GLY A 321 22.27 -20.57 -6.94
CA GLY A 321 22.40 -21.17 -5.61
C GLY A 321 23.77 -21.80 -5.37
N TYR A 322 24.32 -21.64 -4.17
CA TYR A 322 25.64 -22.21 -3.82
C TYR A 322 25.58 -23.73 -3.59
N ARG A 323 24.72 -24.21 -2.70
CA ARG A 323 24.70 -25.62 -2.27
C ARG A 323 24.00 -26.54 -3.25
N ASN A 324 22.84 -26.13 -3.73
CA ASN A 324 21.96 -26.95 -4.56
C ASN A 324 22.15 -26.70 -6.06
N GLY A 325 23.20 -25.98 -6.45
CA GLY A 325 23.47 -25.59 -7.83
C GLY A 325 22.52 -24.50 -8.35
N CYS A 326 22.78 -24.05 -9.56
CA CYS A 326 21.92 -23.15 -10.31
C CYS A 326 20.89 -23.96 -11.09
N LYS A 327 19.61 -23.70 -10.85
CA LYS A 327 18.52 -24.35 -11.59
C LYS A 327 18.29 -23.60 -12.88
N VAL A 328 18.00 -24.35 -13.91
CA VAL A 328 17.86 -23.87 -15.28
C VAL A 328 16.52 -24.27 -15.83
N ALA A 329 15.80 -23.36 -16.46
CA ALA A 329 14.61 -23.67 -17.23
C ALA A 329 14.65 -22.90 -18.55
N VAL A 330 14.30 -23.56 -19.65
CA VAL A 330 14.09 -22.91 -20.96
C VAL A 330 12.61 -22.88 -21.23
N VAL A 331 12.07 -21.70 -21.52
CA VAL A 331 10.67 -21.52 -21.85
C VAL A 331 10.53 -20.96 -23.28
N ASP A 332 9.48 -21.39 -23.96
CA ASP A 332 9.13 -20.90 -25.29
C ASP A 332 8.53 -19.47 -25.21
N PRO A 333 8.22 -18.81 -26.35
CA PRO A 333 7.62 -17.48 -26.35
C PRO A 333 6.28 -17.36 -25.64
N THR A 334 5.59 -18.47 -25.39
CA THR A 334 4.30 -18.52 -24.65
C THR A 334 4.48 -18.82 -23.16
N GLY A 335 5.73 -19.06 -22.72
CA GLY A 335 6.06 -19.44 -21.35
C GLY A 335 5.91 -20.94 -21.06
N ALA A 336 5.69 -21.79 -22.06
CA ALA A 336 5.70 -23.24 -21.90
C ALA A 336 7.13 -23.77 -21.73
N VAL A 337 7.33 -24.72 -20.80
CA VAL A 337 8.67 -25.25 -20.51
C VAL A 337 9.12 -26.20 -21.62
N LEU A 338 10.29 -25.92 -22.20
CA LEU A 338 10.93 -26.75 -23.24
C LEU A 338 11.96 -27.74 -22.65
N ASP A 339 12.71 -27.29 -21.62
CA ASP A 339 13.76 -28.10 -21.01
C ASP A 339 14.13 -27.56 -19.63
N THR A 340 14.67 -28.42 -18.78
CA THR A 340 15.16 -28.05 -17.44
C THR A 340 16.48 -28.73 -17.14
N ASN A 341 17.32 -28.12 -16.30
CA ASN A 341 18.59 -28.68 -15.87
C ASN A 341 19.03 -28.11 -14.52
N VAL A 342 20.10 -28.64 -13.94
CA VAL A 342 20.80 -28.12 -12.79
C VAL A 342 22.29 -28.07 -13.09
N VAL A 343 22.93 -26.93 -12.92
CA VAL A 343 24.37 -26.72 -13.15
C VAL A 343 25.05 -26.17 -11.90
N TYR A 344 26.35 -26.34 -11.79
CA TYR A 344 27.09 -26.02 -10.57
C TYR A 344 28.23 -25.00 -10.83
N PRO A 345 27.93 -23.75 -11.18
CA PRO A 345 28.94 -22.79 -11.60
C PRO A 345 29.88 -22.32 -10.48
N THR A 346 29.51 -22.54 -9.22
CA THR A 346 30.20 -22.02 -8.04
C THR A 346 31.11 -23.02 -7.32
N PHE A 347 31.09 -24.29 -7.73
CA PHE A 347 31.81 -25.37 -7.02
C PHE A 347 33.30 -25.44 -7.37
N SER A 348 33.65 -25.35 -8.63
CA SER A 348 35.03 -25.36 -9.13
C SER A 348 35.08 -24.84 -10.58
N GLU A 349 36.26 -24.48 -11.04
CA GLU A 349 36.44 -24.01 -12.43
C GLU A 349 36.08 -25.09 -13.46
N ARG A 350 36.36 -26.36 -13.18
CA ARG A 350 35.89 -27.50 -14.02
C ARG A 350 34.38 -27.58 -14.07
N LYS A 351 33.69 -27.43 -12.93
CA LYS A 351 32.24 -27.44 -12.88
C LYS A 351 31.62 -26.22 -13.56
N GLN A 352 32.27 -25.08 -13.47
CA GLN A 352 31.87 -23.89 -14.21
C GLN A 352 31.97 -24.09 -15.73
N GLN A 353 33.04 -24.75 -16.20
CA GLN A 353 33.20 -25.05 -17.63
C GLN A 353 32.15 -26.06 -18.10
N GLU A 354 31.88 -27.14 -17.32
CA GLU A 354 30.79 -28.08 -17.60
C GLU A 354 29.43 -27.36 -17.69
N ALA A 355 29.17 -26.40 -16.78
CA ALA A 355 27.95 -25.58 -16.81
C ALA A 355 27.85 -24.77 -18.10
N ILE A 356 28.92 -24.09 -18.51
CA ILE A 356 28.97 -23.31 -19.75
C ILE A 356 28.66 -24.20 -20.97
N GLU A 357 29.22 -25.41 -21.04
CA GLU A 357 28.97 -26.35 -22.14
C GLU A 357 27.52 -26.81 -22.19
N ILE A 358 26.94 -27.16 -21.04
CA ILE A 358 25.52 -27.58 -20.92
C ILE A 358 24.61 -26.44 -21.38
N LEU A 359 24.78 -25.24 -20.80
CA LEU A 359 23.95 -24.08 -21.11
C LEU A 359 24.09 -23.66 -22.58
N SER A 360 25.33 -23.64 -23.12
CA SER A 360 25.57 -23.33 -24.53
C SER A 360 24.86 -24.30 -25.49
N ARG A 361 24.82 -25.59 -25.13
CA ARG A 361 24.10 -26.60 -25.89
C ARG A 361 22.60 -26.35 -25.86
N MET A 362 22.03 -26.06 -24.68
CA MET A 362 20.59 -25.74 -24.54
C MET A 362 20.23 -24.47 -25.32
N ILE A 363 21.06 -23.43 -25.26
CA ILE A 363 20.86 -22.16 -25.97
C ILE A 363 20.78 -22.41 -27.48
N ARG A 364 21.73 -23.20 -28.08
CA ARG A 364 21.75 -23.52 -29.50
C ARG A 364 20.59 -24.44 -29.88
N LYS A 365 20.26 -25.42 -29.03
CA LYS A 365 19.19 -26.40 -29.30
C LYS A 365 17.82 -25.73 -29.42
N TYR A 366 17.52 -24.80 -28.53
CA TYR A 366 16.20 -24.16 -28.44
C TYR A 366 16.16 -22.76 -29.04
N GLY A 367 17.27 -22.22 -29.48
CA GLY A 367 17.33 -20.87 -30.09
C GLY A 367 17.09 -19.76 -29.03
N VAL A 368 17.57 -19.95 -27.80
CA VAL A 368 17.43 -18.98 -26.71
C VAL A 368 18.02 -17.64 -27.14
N LYS A 369 17.26 -16.56 -26.91
CA LYS A 369 17.68 -15.18 -27.22
C LYS A 369 18.03 -14.39 -25.96
N HIS A 370 17.36 -14.69 -24.85
CA HIS A 370 17.53 -13.97 -23.61
C HIS A 370 17.71 -14.92 -22.42
N ILE A 371 18.55 -14.49 -21.47
CA ILE A 371 18.80 -15.19 -20.21
C ILE A 371 18.32 -14.31 -19.06
N ALA A 372 17.39 -14.80 -18.27
CA ALA A 372 16.92 -14.20 -17.03
C ALA A 372 17.70 -14.77 -15.86
N ILE A 373 18.45 -13.97 -15.12
CA ILE A 373 19.23 -14.42 -13.96
C ILE A 373 18.60 -13.83 -12.70
N GLY A 374 18.21 -14.69 -11.74
CA GLY A 374 17.70 -14.26 -10.45
C GLY A 374 18.74 -13.43 -9.68
N ASN A 375 18.27 -12.44 -8.92
CA ASN A 375 19.15 -11.51 -8.19
C ASN A 375 19.49 -11.96 -6.75
N GLY A 376 19.25 -13.22 -6.40
CA GLY A 376 19.50 -13.76 -5.06
C GLY A 376 20.93 -14.24 -4.82
N THR A 377 21.02 -15.23 -3.94
CA THR A 377 22.31 -15.82 -3.53
C THR A 377 23.05 -16.45 -4.72
N ALA A 378 24.35 -16.21 -4.87
CA ALA A 378 25.18 -16.64 -6.00
C ALA A 378 24.84 -16.03 -7.38
N SER A 379 24.07 -14.96 -7.42
CA SER A 379 23.73 -14.24 -8.65
C SER A 379 24.97 -13.72 -9.37
N ARG A 380 25.97 -13.21 -8.65
CA ARG A 380 27.22 -12.65 -9.20
C ARG A 380 28.06 -13.68 -9.93
N GLU A 381 28.26 -14.84 -9.31
CA GLU A 381 29.03 -15.94 -9.89
C GLU A 381 28.33 -16.50 -11.12
N THR A 382 27.01 -16.58 -11.07
CA THR A 382 26.18 -17.02 -12.20
C THR A 382 26.23 -16.00 -13.35
N GLU A 383 26.16 -14.71 -13.04
CA GLU A 383 26.31 -13.63 -14.03
C GLU A 383 27.71 -13.64 -14.68
N ALA A 384 28.77 -13.75 -13.88
CA ALA A 384 30.14 -13.84 -14.39
C ALA A 384 30.33 -15.06 -15.34
N MET A 385 29.75 -16.20 -14.96
CA MET A 385 29.72 -17.39 -15.84
C MET A 385 28.93 -17.11 -17.14
N ALA A 386 27.76 -16.51 -17.04
CA ALA A 386 26.94 -16.17 -18.20
C ALA A 386 27.68 -15.25 -19.19
N VAL A 387 28.36 -14.22 -18.68
CA VAL A 387 29.16 -13.31 -19.51
C VAL A 387 30.33 -14.02 -20.22
N ARG A 388 31.03 -14.93 -19.51
CA ARG A 388 32.07 -15.77 -20.16
C ARG A 388 31.47 -16.61 -21.30
N MET A 389 30.30 -17.18 -21.09
CA MET A 389 29.58 -17.98 -22.08
C MET A 389 29.14 -17.16 -23.29
N LEU A 390 28.62 -15.94 -23.04
CA LEU A 390 28.07 -15.05 -24.07
C LEU A 390 29.13 -14.54 -25.06
N LYS A 391 30.42 -14.50 -24.70
CA LYS A 391 31.50 -14.17 -25.63
C LYS A 391 31.52 -15.07 -26.87
N ASN A 392 31.03 -16.31 -26.73
CA ASN A 392 30.98 -17.30 -27.79
C ASN A 392 29.55 -17.51 -28.41
N LEU A 393 28.58 -16.67 -28.01
CA LEU A 393 27.19 -16.79 -28.42
C LEU A 393 26.62 -15.42 -28.85
N PRO A 394 27.01 -14.93 -30.01
CA PRO A 394 26.54 -13.63 -30.52
C PRO A 394 25.02 -13.64 -30.70
N GLY A 395 24.37 -12.53 -30.36
CA GLY A 395 22.93 -12.37 -30.47
C GLY A 395 22.10 -12.91 -29.28
N VAL A 396 22.77 -13.33 -28.21
CA VAL A 396 22.16 -13.67 -26.93
C VAL A 396 22.50 -12.59 -25.92
N SER A 397 21.53 -12.15 -25.14
CA SER A 397 21.69 -11.16 -24.06
C SER A 397 21.14 -11.67 -22.74
N TYR A 398 21.49 -11.02 -21.64
CA TYR A 398 20.96 -11.37 -20.32
C TYR A 398 20.39 -10.14 -19.61
N MET A 399 19.57 -10.42 -18.60
CA MET A 399 19.04 -9.43 -17.67
C MET A 399 18.98 -10.04 -16.26
N ILE A 400 19.30 -9.22 -15.25
CA ILE A 400 19.07 -9.59 -13.86
C ILE A 400 17.59 -9.36 -13.54
N VAL A 401 16.91 -10.40 -13.08
CA VAL A 401 15.47 -10.40 -12.76
C VAL A 401 15.30 -10.45 -11.26
N ASN A 402 14.40 -9.65 -10.73
CA ASN A 402 14.03 -9.73 -9.32
C ASN A 402 13.35 -11.09 -9.04
N GLU A 403 13.98 -11.94 -8.22
CA GLU A 403 13.47 -13.26 -7.86
C GLU A 403 12.62 -13.26 -6.58
N ALA A 404 12.39 -12.08 -5.95
CA ALA A 404 11.59 -11.99 -4.72
C ALA A 404 10.26 -12.72 -4.88
N GLY A 405 9.89 -13.54 -3.90
CA GLY A 405 8.70 -14.39 -3.94
C GLY A 405 8.74 -15.58 -4.89
N ALA A 406 9.80 -15.81 -5.69
CA ALA A 406 9.88 -16.97 -6.58
C ALA A 406 9.89 -18.30 -5.79
N SER A 407 10.56 -18.34 -4.64
CA SER A 407 10.53 -19.48 -3.72
C SER A 407 9.16 -19.70 -3.07
N VAL A 408 8.44 -18.61 -2.77
CA VAL A 408 7.05 -18.69 -2.26
C VAL A 408 6.12 -19.27 -3.33
N TYR A 409 6.24 -18.78 -4.57
CA TYR A 409 5.50 -19.34 -5.70
C TYR A 409 5.81 -20.83 -5.88
N SER A 410 7.09 -21.20 -5.95
CA SER A 410 7.51 -22.58 -6.23
C SER A 410 6.98 -23.60 -5.20
N ALA A 411 6.84 -23.20 -3.95
CA ALA A 411 6.25 -23.98 -2.86
C ALA A 411 4.72 -23.93 -2.80
N SER A 412 4.07 -23.09 -3.60
CA SER A 412 2.62 -22.89 -3.57
C SER A 412 1.86 -24.08 -4.21
N LYS A 413 0.60 -24.21 -3.79
CA LYS A 413 -0.32 -25.17 -4.40
C LYS A 413 -0.51 -24.90 -5.91
N LEU A 414 -0.56 -23.62 -6.30
CA LEU A 414 -0.69 -23.20 -7.69
C LEU A 414 0.47 -23.70 -8.54
N ALA A 415 1.71 -23.54 -8.08
CA ALA A 415 2.87 -24.04 -8.80
C ALA A 415 2.92 -25.58 -8.86
N ALA A 416 2.39 -26.27 -7.83
CA ALA A 416 2.25 -27.73 -7.85
C ALA A 416 1.20 -28.20 -8.88
N GLU A 417 0.13 -27.44 -9.05
CA GLU A 417 -0.91 -27.70 -10.06
C GLU A 417 -0.40 -27.39 -11.48
N GLU A 418 0.38 -26.29 -11.65
CA GLU A 418 0.98 -25.92 -12.96
C GLU A 418 2.10 -26.91 -13.40
N PHE A 419 2.88 -27.43 -12.46
CA PHE A 419 4.06 -28.25 -12.69
C PHE A 419 4.13 -29.45 -11.74
N PRO A 420 3.22 -30.42 -11.88
CA PRO A 420 3.20 -31.60 -11.03
C PRO A 420 4.46 -32.47 -11.18
N GLU A 421 5.08 -32.46 -12.36
CA GLU A 421 6.26 -33.25 -12.71
C GLU A 421 7.57 -32.63 -12.20
N PHE A 422 7.57 -31.35 -11.78
CA PHE A 422 8.79 -30.63 -11.43
C PHE A 422 9.00 -30.55 -9.92
N ASP A 423 10.23 -30.76 -9.50
CA ASP A 423 10.70 -30.41 -8.17
C ASP A 423 10.46 -28.91 -7.87
N VAL A 424 10.20 -28.63 -6.61
CA VAL A 424 9.98 -27.26 -6.09
C VAL A 424 11.08 -26.30 -6.56
N ASN A 425 12.34 -26.77 -6.59
CA ASN A 425 13.47 -25.93 -7.00
C ASN A 425 13.46 -25.56 -8.49
N LEU A 426 12.97 -26.41 -9.38
CA LEU A 426 12.91 -26.13 -10.83
C LEU A 426 11.81 -25.14 -11.19
N ARG A 427 10.72 -25.09 -10.41
CA ARG A 427 9.61 -24.19 -10.62
C ARG A 427 10.03 -22.72 -10.46
N SER A 428 11.01 -22.41 -9.59
CA SER A 428 11.52 -21.05 -9.42
C SER A 428 12.26 -20.57 -10.66
N ALA A 429 13.07 -21.40 -11.32
CA ALA A 429 13.75 -21.06 -12.56
C ALA A 429 12.77 -20.77 -13.71
N VAL A 430 11.66 -21.54 -13.78
CA VAL A 430 10.56 -21.26 -14.72
C VAL A 430 9.94 -19.88 -14.44
N SER A 431 9.65 -19.58 -13.17
CA SER A 431 9.10 -18.29 -12.78
C SER A 431 10.04 -17.13 -13.15
N ILE A 432 11.35 -17.26 -12.92
CA ILE A 432 12.35 -16.25 -13.29
C ILE A 432 12.36 -16.00 -14.80
N ALA A 433 12.32 -17.06 -15.63
CA ALA A 433 12.23 -16.91 -17.08
C ALA A 433 10.95 -16.16 -17.51
N ARG A 434 9.80 -16.56 -16.97
CA ARG A 434 8.49 -15.95 -17.27
C ARG A 434 8.37 -14.51 -16.80
N ARG A 435 9.03 -14.14 -15.68
CA ARG A 435 9.08 -12.73 -15.23
C ARG A 435 9.79 -11.82 -16.20
N MET A 436 10.76 -12.31 -16.97
CA MET A 436 11.36 -11.55 -18.06
C MET A 436 10.39 -11.41 -19.23
N GLN A 437 9.65 -12.46 -19.55
CA GLN A 437 8.70 -12.45 -20.67
C GLN A 437 7.48 -11.56 -20.38
N ASP A 438 6.86 -11.70 -19.22
CA ASP A 438 5.77 -10.83 -18.73
C ASP A 438 5.76 -10.78 -17.20
N PRO A 439 6.35 -9.73 -16.60
CA PRO A 439 6.42 -9.57 -15.15
C PRO A 439 5.04 -9.58 -14.49
N LEU A 440 4.07 -8.87 -15.05
CA LEU A 440 2.72 -8.76 -14.49
C LEU A 440 2.02 -10.12 -14.45
N ALA A 441 2.01 -10.86 -15.55
CA ALA A 441 1.35 -12.15 -15.66
C ALA A 441 1.90 -13.19 -14.67
N GLU A 442 3.17 -13.08 -14.30
CA GLU A 442 3.80 -13.99 -13.36
C GLU A 442 3.69 -13.52 -11.90
N LEU A 443 3.90 -12.21 -11.65
CA LEU A 443 3.86 -11.66 -10.29
C LEU A 443 2.48 -11.70 -9.64
N VAL A 444 1.40 -11.65 -10.42
CA VAL A 444 0.02 -11.79 -9.89
C VAL A 444 -0.28 -13.17 -9.28
N LYS A 445 0.58 -14.17 -9.52
CA LYS A 445 0.47 -15.52 -8.94
C LYS A 445 0.94 -15.59 -7.49
N ILE A 446 1.60 -14.53 -6.99
CA ILE A 446 2.19 -14.47 -5.67
C ILE A 446 1.49 -13.41 -4.82
N ASP A 447 1.47 -13.62 -3.51
CA ASP A 447 1.08 -12.57 -2.57
C ASP A 447 2.04 -11.37 -2.74
N PRO A 448 1.54 -10.16 -3.02
CA PRO A 448 2.39 -8.98 -3.19
C PRO A 448 3.35 -8.72 -2.03
N LYS A 449 3.00 -9.13 -0.81
CA LYS A 449 3.88 -9.05 0.36
C LYS A 449 5.16 -9.88 0.21
N ALA A 450 5.11 -10.96 -0.54
CA ALA A 450 6.27 -11.81 -0.79
C ALA A 450 7.26 -11.21 -1.80
N ILE A 451 6.87 -10.17 -2.54
CA ILE A 451 7.73 -9.43 -3.47
C ILE A 451 8.76 -8.55 -2.73
N GLY A 452 8.52 -8.24 -1.45
CA GLY A 452 9.44 -7.44 -0.65
C GLY A 452 9.40 -5.95 -0.98
N VAL A 453 8.26 -5.30 -0.72
CA VAL A 453 8.02 -3.90 -1.10
C VAL A 453 8.56 -2.88 -0.10
N GLY A 454 9.01 -3.30 1.10
CA GLY A 454 9.60 -2.38 2.06
C GLY A 454 10.04 -2.98 3.40
N GLN A 455 10.91 -2.26 4.09
CA GLN A 455 11.58 -2.72 5.30
C GLN A 455 10.63 -2.98 6.48
N TYR A 456 9.54 -2.21 6.60
CA TYR A 456 8.60 -2.26 7.73
C TYR A 456 7.27 -2.93 7.40
N GLN A 457 7.18 -3.69 6.32
CA GLN A 457 5.92 -4.32 5.91
C GLN A 457 5.30 -5.25 6.97
N HIS A 458 6.13 -5.89 7.80
CA HIS A 458 5.67 -6.78 8.88
C HIS A 458 5.24 -6.03 10.15
N ASP A 459 5.51 -4.72 10.25
CA ASP A 459 5.12 -3.89 11.38
C ASP A 459 3.83 -3.10 11.11
N CYS A 460 3.34 -3.12 9.88
CA CYS A 460 2.09 -2.48 9.50
C CYS A 460 0.89 -3.39 9.75
N PRO A 461 -0.34 -2.83 9.89
CA PRO A 461 -1.58 -3.59 9.94
C PRO A 461 -1.75 -4.45 8.68
N GLN A 462 -1.67 -5.78 8.80
CA GLN A 462 -1.59 -6.69 7.66
C GLN A 462 -2.82 -6.63 6.76
N LYS A 463 -4.02 -6.54 7.34
CA LYS A 463 -5.25 -6.41 6.56
C LYS A 463 -5.25 -5.15 5.67
N ARG A 464 -4.82 -4.01 6.24
CA ARG A 464 -4.74 -2.74 5.51
C ARG A 464 -3.67 -2.79 4.41
N LEU A 465 -2.55 -3.46 4.70
CA LEU A 465 -1.50 -3.70 3.71
C LEU A 465 -2.01 -4.57 2.56
N ASP A 466 -2.74 -5.66 2.86
CA ASP A 466 -3.33 -6.54 1.84
C ASP A 466 -4.31 -5.78 0.93
N GLU A 467 -5.19 -4.97 1.50
CA GLU A 467 -6.13 -4.12 0.75
C GLU A 467 -5.41 -3.15 -0.19
N ALA A 468 -4.37 -2.46 0.32
CA ALA A 468 -3.63 -1.47 -0.47
C ALA A 468 -2.84 -2.13 -1.61
N LEU A 469 -2.09 -3.19 -1.33
CA LEU A 469 -1.29 -3.87 -2.34
C LEU A 469 -2.17 -4.62 -3.35
N GLY A 470 -3.26 -5.24 -2.90
CA GLY A 470 -4.26 -5.87 -3.78
C GLY A 470 -4.89 -4.86 -4.74
N GLY A 471 -5.21 -3.66 -4.26
CA GLY A 471 -5.68 -2.57 -5.10
C GLY A 471 -4.69 -2.18 -6.20
N VAL A 472 -3.39 -2.11 -5.89
CA VAL A 472 -2.36 -1.82 -6.90
C VAL A 472 -2.30 -2.91 -7.97
N VAL A 473 -2.38 -4.19 -7.57
CA VAL A 473 -2.41 -5.31 -8.53
C VAL A 473 -3.62 -5.21 -9.45
N GLU A 474 -4.81 -5.00 -8.88
CA GLU A 474 -6.06 -4.83 -9.61
C GLU A 474 -5.95 -3.68 -10.63
N ASP A 475 -5.46 -2.50 -10.19
CA ASP A 475 -5.31 -1.33 -11.05
C ASP A 475 -4.33 -1.60 -12.21
N CYS A 476 -3.18 -2.25 -11.95
CA CYS A 476 -2.20 -2.59 -12.98
C CYS A 476 -2.77 -3.56 -14.02
N VAL A 477 -3.45 -4.62 -13.59
CA VAL A 477 -4.04 -5.63 -14.49
C VAL A 477 -5.12 -5.00 -15.37
N ASN A 478 -6.00 -4.19 -14.80
CA ASN A 478 -7.06 -3.53 -15.55
C ASN A 478 -6.55 -2.40 -16.46
N ALA A 479 -5.46 -1.73 -16.10
CA ALA A 479 -4.81 -0.73 -16.96
C ALA A 479 -4.18 -1.37 -18.21
N VAL A 480 -3.52 -2.54 -18.06
CA VAL A 480 -2.90 -3.28 -19.18
C VAL A 480 -3.96 -3.94 -20.04
N GLY A 481 -5.01 -4.47 -19.45
CA GLY A 481 -5.99 -5.34 -20.12
C GLY A 481 -5.45 -6.78 -20.26
N VAL A 482 -6.37 -7.72 -20.41
CA VAL A 482 -6.06 -9.15 -20.31
C VAL A 482 -6.61 -9.90 -21.51
N ASP A 483 -5.75 -10.63 -22.23
CA ASP A 483 -6.15 -11.56 -23.26
C ASP A 483 -6.83 -12.79 -22.63
N VAL A 484 -8.10 -12.99 -22.94
CA VAL A 484 -8.93 -14.05 -22.34
C VAL A 484 -8.50 -15.45 -22.76
N ASN A 485 -7.83 -15.58 -23.92
CA ASN A 485 -7.41 -16.87 -24.49
C ASN A 485 -6.09 -17.37 -23.89
N THR A 486 -5.20 -16.47 -23.46
CA THR A 486 -3.87 -16.82 -22.95
C THR A 486 -3.73 -16.67 -21.44
N ALA A 487 -4.54 -15.82 -20.81
CA ALA A 487 -4.43 -15.50 -19.39
C ALA A 487 -4.63 -16.70 -18.45
N SER A 488 -3.84 -16.75 -17.38
CA SER A 488 -4.04 -17.69 -16.28
C SER A 488 -5.28 -17.33 -15.44
N ALA A 489 -5.82 -18.30 -14.70
CA ALA A 489 -6.91 -18.03 -13.76
C ALA A 489 -6.52 -16.98 -12.71
N SER A 490 -5.25 -16.95 -12.28
CA SER A 490 -4.73 -15.97 -11.30
C SER A 490 -4.73 -14.55 -11.88
N LEU A 491 -4.39 -14.39 -13.16
CA LEU A 491 -4.44 -13.09 -13.84
C LEU A 491 -5.88 -12.64 -14.07
N LEU A 492 -6.75 -13.54 -14.53
CA LEU A 492 -8.17 -13.27 -14.75
C LEU A 492 -8.90 -12.87 -13.46
N GLN A 493 -8.53 -13.44 -12.32
CA GLN A 493 -9.11 -13.11 -11.02
C GLN A 493 -8.90 -11.62 -10.63
N GLN A 494 -7.86 -10.98 -11.15
CA GLN A 494 -7.57 -9.56 -10.89
C GLN A 494 -8.33 -8.61 -11.82
N VAL A 495 -9.05 -9.15 -12.81
CA VAL A 495 -9.89 -8.35 -13.70
C VAL A 495 -11.15 -7.93 -12.97
N SER A 496 -11.48 -6.63 -13.07
CA SER A 496 -12.69 -6.03 -12.51
C SER A 496 -13.93 -6.91 -12.77
N GLY A 497 -14.71 -7.17 -11.73
CA GLY A 497 -15.95 -7.97 -11.82
C GLY A 497 -15.74 -9.48 -11.88
N LEU A 498 -14.53 -10.01 -11.98
CA LEU A 498 -14.24 -11.44 -11.92
C LEU A 498 -13.84 -11.87 -10.50
N THR A 499 -14.33 -13.03 -10.10
CA THR A 499 -13.95 -13.73 -8.86
C THR A 499 -13.04 -14.91 -9.19
N ALA A 500 -12.38 -15.48 -8.18
CA ALA A 500 -11.59 -16.70 -8.35
C ALA A 500 -12.37 -17.84 -9.02
N ALA A 501 -13.66 -17.97 -8.69
CA ALA A 501 -14.52 -19.01 -9.27
C ALA A 501 -14.85 -18.72 -10.74
N THR A 502 -15.20 -17.47 -11.07
CA THR A 502 -15.51 -17.09 -12.47
C THR A 502 -14.25 -17.12 -13.34
N ALA A 503 -13.09 -16.73 -12.82
CA ALA A 503 -11.80 -16.84 -13.52
C ALA A 503 -11.47 -18.29 -13.88
N LYS A 504 -11.63 -19.23 -12.96
CA LYS A 504 -11.49 -20.67 -13.25
C LYS A 504 -12.49 -21.17 -14.28
N ASN A 505 -13.75 -20.70 -14.22
CA ASN A 505 -14.78 -21.07 -15.20
C ASN A 505 -14.44 -20.53 -16.60
N VAL A 506 -13.85 -19.35 -16.75
CA VAL A 506 -13.37 -18.83 -18.05
C VAL A 506 -12.32 -19.76 -18.64
N VAL A 507 -11.33 -20.19 -17.82
CA VAL A 507 -10.29 -21.13 -18.27
C VAL A 507 -10.88 -22.49 -18.64
N ALA A 508 -11.77 -23.04 -17.84
CA ALA A 508 -12.43 -24.31 -18.15
C ALA A 508 -13.26 -24.20 -19.43
N TYR A 509 -14.02 -23.13 -19.59
CA TYR A 509 -14.85 -22.92 -20.78
C TYR A 509 -14.02 -22.92 -22.08
N ARG A 510 -12.85 -22.23 -22.09
CA ARG A 510 -11.99 -22.22 -23.30
C ARG A 510 -11.31 -23.58 -23.57
N GLN A 511 -11.04 -24.35 -22.52
CA GLN A 511 -10.49 -25.70 -22.65
C GLN A 511 -11.52 -26.68 -23.28
N GLU A 512 -12.78 -26.53 -22.91
CA GLU A 512 -13.87 -27.39 -23.38
C GLU A 512 -14.42 -26.99 -24.74
N ASN A 513 -14.51 -25.67 -25.01
CA ASN A 513 -15.22 -25.11 -26.18
C ASN A 513 -14.28 -24.49 -27.23
N GLY A 514 -12.94 -24.50 -26.97
CA GLY A 514 -11.97 -23.81 -27.78
C GLY A 514 -11.83 -22.32 -27.42
N ALA A 515 -10.92 -21.63 -28.11
CA ALA A 515 -10.63 -20.22 -27.88
C ALA A 515 -11.87 -19.34 -28.10
N PHE A 516 -11.98 -18.28 -27.30
CA PHE A 516 -12.99 -17.24 -27.51
C PHE A 516 -12.72 -16.52 -28.84
N THR A 517 -13.74 -16.39 -29.66
CA THR A 517 -13.70 -15.67 -30.95
C THR A 517 -14.55 -14.40 -30.93
N ALA A 518 -15.18 -14.07 -29.85
CA ALA A 518 -15.92 -12.84 -29.62
C ALA A 518 -16.08 -12.59 -28.12
N ARG A 519 -16.00 -11.34 -27.70
CA ARG A 519 -16.19 -10.90 -26.30
C ARG A 519 -17.55 -11.29 -25.73
N ASN A 520 -18.59 -11.28 -26.54
CA ASN A 520 -19.95 -11.69 -26.15
C ASN A 520 -20.06 -13.17 -25.72
N GLN A 521 -19.13 -14.05 -26.11
CA GLN A 521 -19.13 -15.45 -25.68
C GLN A 521 -18.87 -15.60 -24.18
N LEU A 522 -18.28 -14.60 -23.52
CA LEU A 522 -18.10 -14.56 -22.07
C LEU A 522 -19.43 -14.69 -21.31
N LYS A 523 -20.54 -14.23 -21.89
CA LYS A 523 -21.87 -14.40 -21.32
C LYS A 523 -22.33 -15.85 -21.17
N LYS A 524 -21.65 -16.79 -21.86
CA LYS A 524 -21.93 -18.23 -21.80
C LYS A 524 -21.14 -18.91 -20.69
N VAL A 525 -20.17 -18.22 -20.08
CA VAL A 525 -19.34 -18.77 -19.02
C VAL A 525 -20.17 -18.95 -17.75
N PRO A 526 -20.16 -20.15 -17.13
CA PRO A 526 -20.94 -20.40 -15.92
C PRO A 526 -20.61 -19.42 -14.79
N LYS A 527 -21.63 -18.94 -14.09
CA LYS A 527 -21.55 -17.95 -12.99
C LYS A 527 -21.05 -16.54 -13.38
N LEU A 528 -20.81 -16.26 -14.64
CA LEU A 528 -20.51 -14.92 -15.13
C LEU A 528 -21.82 -14.23 -15.52
N GLY A 529 -22.46 -13.59 -14.55
CA GLY A 529 -23.74 -12.89 -14.72
C GLY A 529 -23.60 -11.57 -15.49
N PRO A 530 -24.74 -10.94 -15.85
CA PRO A 530 -24.77 -9.69 -16.63
C PRO A 530 -23.94 -8.57 -16.02
N LYS A 531 -23.99 -8.40 -14.70
CA LYS A 531 -23.23 -7.36 -13.99
C LYS A 531 -21.71 -7.63 -14.02
N ALA A 532 -21.30 -8.87 -13.80
CA ALA A 532 -19.90 -9.26 -13.89
C ALA A 532 -19.38 -9.06 -15.32
N PHE A 533 -20.17 -9.42 -16.33
CA PHE A 533 -19.85 -9.16 -17.74
C PHE A 533 -19.66 -7.66 -18.01
N GLN A 534 -20.59 -6.81 -17.55
CA GLN A 534 -20.50 -5.37 -17.71
C GLN A 534 -19.18 -4.84 -17.11
N GLN A 535 -18.78 -5.31 -15.94
CA GLN A 535 -17.57 -4.81 -15.29
C GLN A 535 -16.28 -5.34 -15.92
N CYS A 536 -16.24 -6.58 -16.42
CA CYS A 536 -15.02 -7.17 -16.94
C CYS A 536 -14.82 -6.96 -18.46
N ALA A 537 -15.90 -6.77 -19.21
CA ALA A 537 -15.85 -6.83 -20.68
C ALA A 537 -14.85 -5.88 -21.33
N GLY A 538 -14.75 -4.65 -20.83
CA GLY A 538 -13.81 -3.66 -21.38
C GLY A 538 -12.34 -3.95 -21.09
N PHE A 539 -12.06 -4.73 -20.06
CA PHE A 539 -10.69 -5.11 -19.66
C PHE A 539 -10.22 -6.42 -20.26
N LEU A 540 -11.15 -7.26 -20.76
CA LEU A 540 -10.84 -8.51 -21.44
C LEU A 540 -10.74 -8.30 -22.94
N ARG A 541 -9.67 -8.79 -23.54
CA ARG A 541 -9.38 -8.67 -24.97
C ARG A 541 -9.50 -10.03 -25.66
N VAL A 542 -9.96 -10.02 -26.89
CA VAL A 542 -10.11 -11.21 -27.76
C VAL A 542 -9.43 -10.90 -29.09
N PRO A 543 -8.12 -11.12 -29.20
CA PRO A 543 -7.37 -10.81 -30.43
C PRO A 543 -7.89 -11.54 -31.66
N GLU A 544 -8.43 -12.76 -31.50
CA GLU A 544 -8.97 -13.61 -32.55
C GLU A 544 -10.38 -13.22 -33.01
N SER A 545 -10.97 -12.18 -32.44
CA SER A 545 -12.34 -11.74 -32.77
C SER A 545 -12.38 -11.12 -34.16
N LYS A 546 -13.48 -11.41 -34.87
CA LYS A 546 -13.80 -10.73 -36.12
C LYS A 546 -14.22 -9.27 -35.91
N GLU A 547 -14.73 -8.97 -34.72
CA GLU A 547 -15.01 -7.60 -34.26
C GLU A 547 -13.74 -6.98 -33.67
N ILE A 548 -13.11 -6.06 -34.44
CA ILE A 548 -11.84 -5.45 -34.05
C ILE A 548 -11.91 -4.74 -32.67
N LEU A 549 -13.08 -4.21 -32.32
CA LEU A 549 -13.29 -3.53 -31.04
C LEU A 549 -13.15 -4.47 -29.84
N ASP A 550 -13.33 -5.79 -30.04
CA ASP A 550 -13.10 -6.80 -29.00
C ASP A 550 -11.62 -6.90 -28.59
N ASN A 551 -10.70 -6.44 -29.43
CA ASN A 551 -9.26 -6.35 -29.13
C ASN A 551 -8.83 -4.95 -28.68
N THR A 552 -9.76 -4.13 -28.18
CA THR A 552 -9.47 -2.78 -27.68
C THR A 552 -9.94 -2.64 -26.23
N GLY A 553 -9.55 -1.55 -25.56
CA GLY A 553 -10.11 -1.16 -24.26
C GLY A 553 -11.47 -0.45 -24.35
N VAL A 554 -12.07 -0.35 -25.55
CA VAL A 554 -13.43 0.21 -25.70
C VAL A 554 -14.44 -0.73 -25.08
N HIS A 555 -15.28 -0.19 -24.21
CA HIS A 555 -16.35 -0.97 -23.56
C HIS A 555 -17.46 -1.32 -24.58
N PRO A 556 -18.07 -2.52 -24.53
CA PRO A 556 -19.16 -2.88 -25.44
C PRO A 556 -20.33 -1.87 -25.48
N GLU A 557 -20.62 -1.19 -24.40
CA GLU A 557 -21.63 -0.11 -24.33
C GLU A 557 -21.27 1.08 -25.25
N SER A 558 -19.99 1.28 -25.56
CA SER A 558 -19.49 2.39 -26.38
C SER A 558 -19.13 1.98 -27.83
N TYR A 559 -19.48 0.76 -28.25
CA TYR A 559 -19.20 0.33 -29.65
C TYR A 559 -19.90 1.19 -30.68
N SER A 560 -21.19 1.51 -30.46
CA SER A 560 -21.94 2.42 -31.32
C SER A 560 -21.33 3.82 -31.41
N ALA A 561 -20.81 4.33 -30.29
CA ALA A 561 -20.10 5.62 -30.27
C ALA A 561 -18.78 5.57 -31.06
N ALA A 562 -18.02 4.47 -30.92
CA ALA A 562 -16.78 4.26 -31.68
C ALA A 562 -17.06 4.16 -33.19
N GLU A 563 -18.12 3.46 -33.61
CA GLU A 563 -18.55 3.37 -35.01
C GLU A 563 -19.01 4.72 -35.56
N ALA A 564 -19.78 5.48 -34.78
CA ALA A 564 -20.22 6.83 -35.16
C ALA A 564 -19.01 7.78 -35.31
N LEU A 565 -18.02 7.68 -34.44
CA LEU A 565 -16.78 8.45 -34.50
C LEU A 565 -15.98 8.14 -35.77
N LEU A 566 -15.81 6.85 -36.11
CA LEU A 566 -15.11 6.42 -37.31
C LEU A 566 -15.85 6.96 -38.56
N ALA A 567 -17.18 6.83 -38.64
CA ALA A 567 -17.98 7.35 -39.73
C ALA A 567 -17.87 8.87 -39.85
N LEU A 568 -17.93 9.62 -38.74
CA LEU A 568 -17.76 11.09 -38.70
C LEU A 568 -16.40 11.51 -39.29
N CYS A 569 -15.35 10.74 -38.98
CA CYS A 569 -13.99 11.03 -39.47
C CYS A 569 -13.66 10.42 -40.82
N GLY A 570 -14.60 9.72 -41.48
CA GLY A 570 -14.43 9.08 -42.79
C GLY A 570 -13.55 7.83 -42.74
N TYR A 571 -13.59 7.11 -41.63
CA TYR A 571 -12.88 5.83 -41.41
C TYR A 571 -13.85 4.67 -41.25
N THR A 572 -13.34 3.48 -41.40
CA THR A 572 -14.06 2.22 -41.19
C THR A 572 -13.35 1.31 -40.20
N LYS A 573 -14.00 0.25 -39.73
CA LYS A 573 -13.36 -0.78 -38.89
C LYS A 573 -12.16 -1.45 -39.57
N LYS A 574 -12.11 -1.47 -40.90
CA LYS A 574 -10.95 -2.01 -41.64
C LYS A 574 -9.71 -1.11 -41.45
N ASP A 575 -9.91 0.20 -41.38
CA ASP A 575 -8.82 1.15 -41.16
C ASP A 575 -8.24 1.00 -39.72
N VAL A 576 -9.09 0.67 -38.76
CA VAL A 576 -8.65 0.30 -37.38
C VAL A 576 -7.78 -0.97 -37.46
N ALA A 577 -8.23 -2.00 -38.15
CA ALA A 577 -7.51 -3.26 -38.25
C ALA A 577 -6.15 -3.14 -39.01
N SER A 578 -6.07 -2.22 -39.95
CA SER A 578 -4.82 -1.95 -40.71
C SER A 578 -3.90 -0.93 -40.05
N GLY A 579 -4.31 -0.29 -38.94
CA GLY A 579 -3.54 0.76 -38.27
C GLY A 579 -3.50 2.11 -39.00
N ASN A 580 -4.36 2.31 -40.02
CA ASN A 580 -4.37 3.50 -40.87
C ASN A 580 -5.18 4.68 -40.28
N LEU A 581 -5.00 4.97 -38.99
CA LEU A 581 -5.74 6.02 -38.28
C LEU A 581 -4.87 7.20 -37.84
N THR A 582 -3.75 7.45 -38.50
CA THR A 582 -2.73 8.45 -38.11
C THR A 582 -3.29 9.87 -37.95
N GLU A 583 -4.32 10.25 -38.73
CA GLU A 583 -4.94 11.57 -38.70
C GLU A 583 -6.21 11.61 -37.83
N LEU A 584 -6.64 10.52 -37.19
CA LEU A 584 -7.90 10.45 -36.46
C LEU A 584 -7.98 11.57 -35.38
N GLN A 585 -6.94 11.73 -34.58
CA GLN A 585 -6.89 12.76 -33.55
C GLN A 585 -6.99 14.17 -34.11
N GLN A 586 -6.34 14.44 -35.25
CA GLN A 586 -6.38 15.73 -35.92
C GLN A 586 -7.77 16.02 -36.52
N ARG A 587 -8.42 15.01 -37.14
CA ARG A 587 -9.78 15.15 -37.68
C ARG A 587 -10.80 15.39 -36.56
N VAL A 588 -10.70 14.68 -35.43
CA VAL A 588 -11.55 14.92 -34.27
C VAL A 588 -11.35 16.34 -33.72
N SER A 589 -10.09 16.80 -33.63
CA SER A 589 -9.80 18.17 -33.19
C SER A 589 -10.37 19.22 -34.13
N THR A 590 -10.34 18.99 -35.45
CA THR A 590 -10.91 19.87 -36.46
C THR A 590 -12.44 19.94 -36.37
N CYS A 591 -13.11 18.82 -36.08
CA CYS A 591 -14.56 18.79 -35.83
C CYS A 591 -14.97 19.49 -34.52
N GLY A 592 -14.02 19.60 -33.59
CA GLY A 592 -14.24 20.05 -32.21
C GLY A 592 -14.70 18.93 -31.29
N LEU A 593 -13.91 18.65 -30.23
CA LEU A 593 -14.13 17.53 -29.29
C LEU A 593 -15.56 17.48 -28.73
N SER A 594 -16.12 18.62 -28.30
CA SER A 594 -17.48 18.67 -27.74
C SER A 594 -18.56 18.30 -28.77
N LYS A 595 -18.42 18.78 -30.02
CA LYS A 595 -19.38 18.47 -31.09
C LYS A 595 -19.27 16.99 -31.52
N ALA A 596 -18.05 16.45 -31.58
CA ALA A 596 -17.84 15.05 -31.88
C ALA A 596 -18.40 14.13 -30.77
N ALA A 597 -18.24 14.52 -29.49
CA ALA A 597 -18.79 13.81 -28.35
C ALA A 597 -20.33 13.79 -28.38
N GLU A 598 -20.95 14.94 -28.63
CA GLU A 598 -22.42 15.05 -28.78
C GLU A 598 -22.93 14.18 -29.95
N HIS A 599 -22.25 14.23 -31.12
CA HIS A 599 -22.61 13.39 -32.27
C HIS A 599 -22.53 11.90 -31.96
N CYS A 600 -21.52 11.47 -31.17
CA CYS A 600 -21.33 10.08 -30.77
C CYS A 600 -22.20 9.66 -29.56
N GLY A 601 -22.92 10.60 -28.94
CA GLY A 601 -23.77 10.33 -27.77
C GLY A 601 -23.00 9.97 -26.51
N VAL A 602 -21.76 10.45 -26.34
CA VAL A 602 -20.88 10.18 -25.18
C VAL A 602 -20.28 11.48 -24.66
N GLY A 603 -19.73 11.46 -23.44
CA GLY A 603 -18.97 12.58 -22.91
C GLY A 603 -17.59 12.74 -23.57
N VAL A 604 -17.02 13.94 -23.41
CA VAL A 604 -15.68 14.25 -23.95
C VAL A 604 -14.61 13.30 -23.41
N PRO A 605 -14.53 12.98 -22.10
CA PRO A 605 -13.55 12.02 -21.57
C PRO A 605 -13.66 10.62 -22.18
N THR A 606 -14.87 10.12 -22.37
CA THR A 606 -15.10 8.83 -23.03
C THR A 606 -14.70 8.85 -24.50
N LEU A 607 -14.99 9.96 -25.22
CA LEU A 607 -14.58 10.12 -26.60
C LEU A 607 -13.05 10.09 -26.77
N GLU A 608 -12.33 10.82 -25.91
CA GLU A 608 -10.86 10.84 -25.91
C GLU A 608 -10.26 9.44 -25.68
N ASP A 609 -10.86 8.66 -24.77
CA ASP A 609 -10.43 7.28 -24.54
C ASP A 609 -10.71 6.39 -25.76
N VAL A 610 -11.88 6.53 -26.38
CA VAL A 610 -12.22 5.81 -27.61
C VAL A 610 -11.22 6.14 -28.73
N VAL A 611 -10.88 7.42 -28.92
CA VAL A 611 -9.85 7.84 -29.93
C VAL A 611 -8.52 7.14 -29.67
N LYS A 612 -8.03 7.15 -28.41
CA LYS A 612 -6.74 6.53 -28.04
C LYS A 612 -6.75 5.02 -28.30
N GLU A 613 -7.84 4.34 -27.96
CA GLU A 613 -7.97 2.91 -28.14
C GLU A 613 -8.10 2.50 -29.62
N LEU A 614 -8.77 3.31 -30.45
CA LEU A 614 -8.88 3.06 -31.88
C LEU A 614 -7.56 3.27 -32.62
N MET A 615 -6.77 4.27 -32.21
CA MET A 615 -5.47 4.54 -32.81
C MET A 615 -4.44 3.43 -32.57
N LYS A 616 -4.56 2.69 -31.46
CA LYS A 616 -3.65 1.59 -31.09
C LYS A 616 -4.46 0.42 -30.55
N PRO A 617 -5.13 -0.38 -31.40
CA PRO A 617 -5.86 -1.58 -30.97
C PRO A 617 -4.89 -2.55 -30.27
N GLY A 618 -5.32 -3.16 -29.17
CA GLY A 618 -4.48 -4.06 -28.40
C GLY A 618 -3.32 -3.39 -27.65
N ARG A 619 -3.37 -2.06 -27.48
CA ARG A 619 -2.33 -1.29 -26.77
C ARG A 619 -2.03 -1.87 -25.41
N ASP A 620 -0.74 -2.09 -25.15
CA ASP A 620 -0.19 -2.34 -23.82
C ASP A 620 0.49 -1.04 -23.36
N PRO A 621 0.04 -0.38 -22.27
CA PRO A 621 0.64 0.87 -21.80
C PRO A 621 2.12 0.71 -21.41
N ARG A 622 2.59 -0.51 -21.18
CA ARG A 622 3.99 -0.82 -20.87
C ARG A 622 4.92 -0.67 -22.07
N ASP A 623 4.39 -0.73 -23.29
CA ASP A 623 5.18 -0.55 -24.53
C ASP A 623 5.68 0.90 -24.71
N GLU A 624 5.10 1.85 -23.98
CA GLU A 624 5.51 3.26 -24.00
C GLU A 624 6.61 3.57 -22.95
N LEU A 625 6.93 2.61 -22.07
CA LEU A 625 7.99 2.73 -21.09
C LEU A 625 9.35 2.40 -21.72
N PRO A 626 10.47 2.91 -21.15
CA PRO A 626 11.79 2.55 -21.61
C PRO A 626 12.00 1.03 -21.60
N ALA A 627 12.56 0.49 -22.68
CA ALA A 627 12.85 -0.94 -22.76
C ALA A 627 13.81 -1.37 -21.63
N PRO A 628 13.69 -2.61 -21.12
CA PRO A 628 14.63 -3.14 -20.15
C PRO A 628 16.06 -3.16 -20.66
N ILE A 629 17.03 -2.92 -19.79
CA ILE A 629 18.44 -2.94 -20.14
C ILE A 629 18.91 -4.39 -20.31
N LEU A 630 19.09 -4.81 -21.54
CA LEU A 630 19.67 -6.10 -21.90
C LEU A 630 21.20 -5.96 -21.99
N ARG A 631 21.95 -6.83 -21.32
CA ARG A 631 23.41 -6.76 -21.15
C ARG A 631 24.12 -7.90 -21.87
N THR A 632 25.37 -7.64 -22.22
CA THR A 632 26.31 -8.64 -22.75
C THR A 632 27.61 -8.71 -21.96
N ASP A 633 27.84 -7.75 -21.05
CA ASP A 633 29.05 -7.55 -20.24
C ASP A 633 28.72 -7.14 -18.80
N VAL A 634 29.70 -7.18 -17.91
CA VAL A 634 29.60 -6.77 -16.48
C VAL A 634 30.57 -5.65 -16.20
N LEU A 635 30.11 -4.62 -15.46
CA LEU A 635 30.94 -3.61 -14.83
C LEU A 635 31.25 -4.04 -13.37
N GLU A 636 32.50 -3.92 -12.92
CA GLU A 636 32.88 -4.12 -11.52
C GLU A 636 32.99 -2.79 -10.79
N ILE A 637 32.83 -2.81 -9.44
CA ILE A 637 32.92 -1.57 -8.62
C ILE A 637 34.25 -0.86 -8.83
N LYS A 638 35.34 -1.62 -9.03
CA LYS A 638 36.72 -1.08 -9.32
C LYS A 638 36.81 -0.34 -10.65
N ASP A 639 35.91 -0.58 -11.58
CA ASP A 639 35.88 0.05 -12.91
C ASP A 639 35.20 1.44 -12.86
N LEU A 640 34.50 1.72 -11.76
CA LEU A 640 33.81 2.99 -11.55
C LEU A 640 34.76 4.11 -11.19
N LYS A 641 34.68 5.23 -11.90
CA LYS A 641 35.45 6.44 -11.63
C LYS A 641 34.49 7.60 -11.32
N PRO A 642 34.82 8.48 -10.36
CA PRO A 642 34.11 9.72 -10.16
C PRO A 642 33.91 10.49 -11.48
N GLY A 643 32.72 11.00 -11.73
CA GLY A 643 32.35 11.67 -12.97
C GLY A 643 31.86 10.75 -14.09
N MET A 644 31.97 9.43 -13.96
CA MET A 644 31.48 8.47 -14.95
C MET A 644 29.95 8.52 -15.03
N VAL A 645 29.40 8.71 -16.25
CA VAL A 645 27.96 8.73 -16.51
C VAL A 645 27.52 7.34 -16.96
N LEU A 646 26.49 6.82 -16.29
CA LEU A 646 25.96 5.49 -16.53
C LEU A 646 24.43 5.54 -16.62
N SER A 647 23.86 4.62 -17.40
CA SER A 647 22.43 4.34 -17.33
C SER A 647 22.17 3.30 -16.25
N GLY A 648 21.20 3.54 -15.40
CA GLY A 648 20.82 2.62 -14.34
C GLY A 648 19.31 2.52 -14.20
N THR A 649 18.86 1.44 -13.56
CA THR A 649 17.46 1.21 -13.27
C THR A 649 17.18 1.51 -11.79
N VAL A 650 16.16 2.32 -11.52
CA VAL A 650 15.72 2.62 -10.16
C VAL A 650 15.17 1.35 -9.51
N ARG A 651 15.80 0.92 -8.41
CA ARG A 651 15.43 -0.28 -7.65
C ARG A 651 14.48 0.02 -6.49
N ASN A 652 14.72 1.13 -5.81
CA ASN A 652 13.93 1.51 -4.65
C ASN A 652 13.91 3.04 -4.48
N VAL A 653 12.78 3.58 -4.05
CA VAL A 653 12.58 5.00 -3.74
C VAL A 653 12.16 5.12 -2.29
N ILE A 654 12.93 5.86 -1.51
CA ILE A 654 12.72 6.06 -0.07
C ILE A 654 12.82 7.54 0.28
N ASP A 655 12.39 7.93 1.47
CA ASP A 655 12.31 9.33 1.91
C ASP A 655 13.62 10.13 1.73
N PHE A 656 14.78 9.49 1.92
CA PHE A 656 16.06 10.16 1.86
C PHE A 656 16.82 9.98 0.53
N GLY A 657 16.29 9.21 -0.43
CA GLY A 657 16.97 9.03 -1.70
C GLY A 657 16.45 7.90 -2.58
N VAL A 658 17.20 7.59 -3.61
CA VAL A 658 16.87 6.61 -4.65
C VAL A 658 18.03 5.61 -4.76
N PHE A 659 17.73 4.33 -4.73
CA PHE A 659 18.69 3.28 -5.05
C PHE A 659 18.62 2.94 -6.53
N VAL A 660 19.75 2.99 -7.20
CA VAL A 660 19.86 2.79 -8.65
C VAL A 660 20.85 1.66 -8.94
N ASP A 661 20.39 0.64 -9.65
CA ASP A 661 21.22 -0.40 -10.22
C ASP A 661 21.91 0.13 -11.49
N ILE A 662 23.20 0.38 -11.42
CA ILE A 662 24.04 0.87 -12.51
C ILE A 662 24.81 -0.24 -13.23
N GLY A 663 24.50 -1.51 -12.94
CA GLY A 663 25.17 -2.65 -13.57
C GLY A 663 26.40 -3.17 -12.85
N VAL A 664 26.73 -2.58 -11.71
CA VAL A 664 27.65 -3.17 -10.74
C VAL A 664 26.83 -3.86 -9.65
N HIS A 665 27.41 -4.85 -8.99
CA HIS A 665 26.72 -5.70 -8.01
C HIS A 665 26.26 -5.00 -6.71
N GLN A 666 26.29 -3.67 -6.68
CA GLN A 666 25.88 -2.84 -5.57
C GLN A 666 25.04 -1.69 -6.10
N ASP A 667 23.85 -1.51 -5.56
CA ASP A 667 23.05 -0.34 -5.89
C ASP A 667 23.74 0.94 -5.44
N GLY A 668 23.78 1.93 -6.32
CA GLY A 668 24.24 3.26 -5.98
C GLY A 668 23.13 4.08 -5.35
N LEU A 669 23.47 4.91 -4.36
CA LEU A 669 22.54 5.80 -3.71
C LEU A 669 22.60 7.20 -4.33
N VAL A 670 21.49 7.66 -4.86
CA VAL A 670 21.24 9.07 -5.17
C VAL A 670 20.51 9.69 -3.98
N HIS A 671 21.22 10.44 -3.14
CA HIS A 671 20.59 11.13 -2.00
C HIS A 671 19.53 12.12 -2.51
N ILE A 672 18.47 12.39 -1.74
CA ILE A 672 17.36 13.29 -2.13
C ILE A 672 17.87 14.67 -2.62
N SER A 673 18.94 15.18 -2.02
CA SER A 673 19.57 16.42 -2.46
C SER A 673 20.26 16.32 -3.83
N GLN A 674 20.48 15.12 -4.37
CA GLN A 674 21.14 14.84 -5.65
C GLN A 674 20.19 14.36 -6.74
N VAL A 675 18.89 14.18 -6.44
CA VAL A 675 17.87 13.70 -7.39
C VAL A 675 17.49 14.77 -8.40
N SER A 676 17.37 16.03 -7.97
CA SER A 676 16.93 17.15 -8.82
C SER A 676 17.62 18.46 -8.46
N THR A 677 17.76 19.37 -9.42
CA THR A 677 18.19 20.74 -9.20
C THR A 677 17.16 21.57 -8.43
N ARG A 678 15.88 21.18 -8.50
CA ARG A 678 14.78 21.78 -7.70
C ARG A 678 14.70 21.10 -6.34
N LYS A 679 14.23 21.82 -5.33
CA LYS A 679 13.95 21.24 -4.02
C LYS A 679 12.75 20.28 -4.12
N VAL A 680 12.97 19.03 -3.81
CA VAL A 680 11.95 17.96 -3.82
C VAL A 680 11.57 17.61 -2.39
N ARG A 681 10.31 17.34 -2.14
CA ARG A 681 9.84 16.89 -0.81
C ARG A 681 10.04 15.39 -0.64
N HIS A 682 9.81 14.64 -1.70
CA HIS A 682 10.02 13.19 -1.75
C HIS A 682 10.59 12.81 -3.13
N PRO A 683 11.54 11.86 -3.22
CA PRO A 683 12.17 11.49 -4.49
C PRO A 683 11.18 10.95 -5.55
N SER A 684 10.04 10.39 -5.14
CA SER A 684 9.00 9.91 -6.06
C SER A 684 8.32 11.02 -6.89
N GLU A 685 8.54 12.30 -6.55
CA GLU A 685 8.13 13.42 -7.41
C GLU A 685 8.92 13.50 -8.72
N VAL A 686 10.08 12.84 -8.76
CA VAL A 686 11.03 12.92 -9.89
C VAL A 686 11.21 11.59 -10.59
N VAL A 687 11.30 10.49 -9.83
CA VAL A 687 11.56 9.14 -10.36
C VAL A 687 10.72 8.09 -9.66
N LYS A 688 10.49 6.98 -10.37
CA LYS A 688 9.75 5.81 -9.87
C LYS A 688 10.63 4.57 -9.95
N VAL A 689 10.30 3.57 -9.15
CA VAL A 689 10.93 2.24 -9.26
C VAL A 689 10.73 1.69 -10.67
N GLY A 690 11.79 1.16 -11.27
CA GLY A 690 11.80 0.67 -12.64
C GLY A 690 12.19 1.71 -13.68
N ASP A 691 12.24 3.00 -13.36
CA ASP A 691 12.69 4.03 -14.30
C ASP A 691 14.16 3.79 -14.68
N VAL A 692 14.45 3.96 -15.98
CA VAL A 692 15.82 3.99 -16.47
C VAL A 692 16.30 5.45 -16.42
N VAL A 693 17.32 5.69 -15.60
CA VAL A 693 17.84 7.03 -15.35
C VAL A 693 19.33 7.11 -15.70
N LYS A 694 19.77 8.27 -16.17
CA LYS A 694 21.20 8.58 -16.25
C LYS A 694 21.68 9.10 -14.91
N VAL A 695 22.78 8.55 -14.43
CA VAL A 695 23.41 8.94 -13.17
C VAL A 695 24.91 9.15 -13.38
N ALA A 696 25.49 10.07 -12.64
CA ALA A 696 26.94 10.22 -12.59
C ALA A 696 27.48 9.77 -11.23
N VAL A 697 28.61 9.09 -11.23
CA VAL A 697 29.30 8.63 -10.01
C VAL A 697 29.91 9.82 -9.31
N ILE A 698 29.56 10.06 -8.05
CA ILE A 698 30.19 11.08 -7.19
C ILE A 698 31.39 10.49 -6.48
N GLU A 699 31.18 9.36 -5.80
CA GLU A 699 32.17 8.72 -4.94
C GLU A 699 31.95 7.22 -4.89
N VAL A 700 33.03 6.46 -4.80
CA VAL A 700 33.03 5.01 -4.62
C VAL A 700 33.82 4.64 -3.39
N ASP A 701 33.21 4.11 -2.37
CA ASP A 701 33.88 3.53 -1.18
C ASP A 701 33.89 2.00 -1.33
N GLU A 702 35.00 1.49 -1.89
CA GLU A 702 35.16 0.04 -2.09
C GLU A 702 35.17 -0.76 -0.79
N LYS A 703 35.67 -0.20 0.32
CA LYS A 703 35.73 -0.88 1.62
C LYS A 703 34.38 -1.07 2.24
N ARG A 704 33.50 -0.06 2.13
CA ARG A 704 32.14 -0.07 2.64
C ARG A 704 31.13 -0.51 1.60
N LYS A 705 31.57 -0.78 0.38
CA LYS A 705 30.73 -1.11 -0.77
C LYS A 705 29.61 -0.09 -0.97
N ARG A 706 29.93 1.21 -0.92
CA ARG A 706 29.00 2.29 -1.10
C ARG A 706 29.33 3.07 -2.36
N ILE A 707 28.31 3.36 -3.15
CA ILE A 707 28.41 4.15 -4.37
C ILE A 707 27.46 5.32 -4.23
N SER A 708 28.00 6.53 -4.25
CA SER A 708 27.23 7.77 -4.23
C SER A 708 27.06 8.29 -5.65
N LEU A 709 25.82 8.55 -6.03
CA LEU A 709 25.40 8.94 -7.36
C LEU A 709 24.70 10.30 -7.35
N THR A 710 24.69 10.98 -8.50
CA THR A 710 23.89 12.18 -8.74
C THR A 710 23.12 12.08 -10.06
N MET A 711 21.94 12.67 -10.09
CA MET A 711 21.14 12.89 -11.29
C MET A 711 21.19 14.36 -11.74
N LYS A 712 21.97 15.21 -11.03
CA LYS A 712 22.10 16.64 -11.34
C LYS A 712 23.16 16.86 -12.41
N ASN A 713 22.84 17.82 -13.30
CA ASN A 713 23.78 18.36 -14.30
C ASN A 713 24.43 17.29 -15.20
N ILE A 714 23.70 16.21 -15.49
CA ILE A 714 24.14 15.17 -16.42
C ILE A 714 23.87 15.67 -17.84
N PRO A 715 24.84 15.60 -18.78
CA PRO A 715 24.59 15.96 -20.17
C PRO A 715 23.41 15.17 -20.73
N LYS A 716 22.47 15.87 -21.37
CA LYS A 716 21.47 15.21 -22.20
C LYS A 716 22.13 14.98 -23.55
N ASP A 717 22.14 13.72 -24.02
CA ASP A 717 22.51 13.43 -25.43
C ASP A 717 21.53 14.06 -26.38
#